data_1827e6d2ce859bb483ada61422b78a1d
#
_entry.id   1827e6d2ce859bb483ada61422b78a1d
#
_cell.length_a   1.000
_cell.length_b   1.000
_cell.length_c   1.000
_cell.angle_alpha   90.00
_cell.angle_beta   90.00
_cell.angle_gamma   90.00
#
_symmetry.space_group_name_H-M   'P 1'
#
loop_
_entity.id
_entity.type
_entity.pdbx_description
1 polymer ?
#
loop_
_entity_poly.entity_id
_entity_poly.type
_entity_poly.pdbx_seq_one_letter_code
_entity_poly.pdbx_strand_id
1 'polypeptide(L)'
;MVKVVQRLLVFACFLLSLSLKAEPEQVSHYKVATEADDVVTRVLFDAVAENFGVSIQYVNYSSFDAILDSVASGESDFAANITYTPERAKLFSYSRPTNIEYTYLYGLSDTILSDATVVGVPQDTIYEALLEQYYPELIQVPYQGHEEAVSLLRSRQVDGVVDAINQLKPMLLEGFDAKLLNDHISIKPVSIVSQKGTHLEELSRFADFIHSEAVQKLLREKVALYQFELRQTALRESIKQLPIDLEKPFTIKFESIFPYVVYKEDGSVEGMTADIVLKSCEILALNCQVISKPNESWESMYNQFIQGEFDMLAPLTISRERRTFSHFPQPHYYPTSVMVKRLGYKPNVYSHVSQLISERIGVVKDDFFDQMLTQMLPLKELNRFDSQQLMLDALLAREIDYIAMDTAMLNHFLRLSELIPIEQDDAIGEFYESELSVGLATSQRGEILAPYFSRAISMLDLEKIVAHYDLRPDWRTALEYEVRLATQTQAVFIFVLVFALGVTLYLYRQSNTDNLTGLRNRRSLQVKYRQGVPKDLAILYLDINKFKQINDTYGHRAGDKVLQLLSLKIHRVWAGRSYRIGGDEFILLGYPTETQLTRAIEELSALDVKGEHFGDLNQVTISVGVSTKRERSVSLEQALHLADEDMYSSKQASRTSVEPNPCMS
;
A
#
# COMPACT_ATOMS: atom_id res chain seq x y z
N MET A 1 34.78 57.82 -16.51
CA MET A 1 34.88 57.95 -15.04
C MET A 1 33.65 57.40 -14.29
N VAL A 2 32.44 57.65 -14.74
CA VAL A 2 31.21 57.20 -14.00
C VAL A 2 31.10 55.69 -13.83
N LYS A 3 31.45 54.83 -14.84
CA LYS A 3 31.38 53.36 -14.76
C LYS A 3 32.44 52.72 -13.85
N VAL A 4 33.53 53.39 -13.56
CA VAL A 4 34.58 52.89 -12.65
C VAL A 4 34.21 53.20 -11.19
N VAL A 5 33.56 54.31 -10.93
CA VAL A 5 33.09 54.71 -9.60
C VAL A 5 31.90 53.78 -9.17
N GLN A 6 31.02 53.41 -10.11
CA GLN A 6 29.91 52.52 -9.83
C GLN A 6 30.37 51.06 -9.53
N ARG A 7 31.46 50.59 -10.18
CA ARG A 7 32.07 49.29 -9.87
C ARG A 7 32.82 49.28 -8.55
N LEU A 8 33.44 50.38 -8.17
CA LEU A 8 34.09 50.51 -6.87
C LEU A 8 33.10 50.62 -5.71
N LEU A 9 31.94 51.24 -5.92
CA LEU A 9 30.87 51.30 -4.91
C LEU A 9 30.20 49.92 -4.71
N VAL A 10 29.98 49.15 -5.77
CA VAL A 10 29.45 47.78 -5.68
C VAL A 10 30.45 46.84 -5.00
N PHE A 11 31.77 47.03 -5.26
CA PHE A 11 32.81 46.23 -4.60
C PHE A 11 33.00 46.62 -3.12
N ALA A 12 32.82 47.90 -2.78
CA ALA A 12 32.85 48.35 -1.38
C ALA A 12 31.62 47.89 -0.59
N CYS A 13 30.41 47.83 -1.20
CA CYS A 13 29.24 47.23 -0.59
C CYS A 13 29.36 45.68 -0.44
N PHE A 14 30.05 45.02 -1.35
CA PHE A 14 30.33 43.58 -1.24
C PHE A 14 31.39 43.25 -0.17
N LEU A 15 32.37 44.14 0.05
CA LEU A 15 33.35 44.00 1.13
C LEU A 15 32.79 44.41 2.50
N LEU A 16 31.81 45.31 2.58
CA LEU A 16 31.08 45.63 3.82
C LEU A 16 30.06 44.54 4.23
N SER A 17 29.54 43.76 3.29
CA SER A 17 28.68 42.60 3.59
C SER A 17 29.47 41.36 4.05
N LEU A 18 30.79 41.33 3.85
CA LEU A 18 31.65 40.22 4.31
C LEU A 18 32.25 40.48 5.73
N SER A 19 31.93 41.61 6.36
CA SER A 19 32.42 41.98 7.69
C SER A 19 31.36 41.93 8.79
N LEU A 20 30.17 41.39 8.50
CA LEU A 20 29.32 40.86 9.55
C LEU A 20 29.99 39.54 10.01
N LYS A 21 30.96 39.66 10.92
CA LYS A 21 31.31 38.57 11.82
C LYS A 21 30.00 38.19 12.49
N ALA A 22 29.45 37.02 12.14
CA ALA A 22 28.56 36.34 13.03
C ALA A 22 29.35 36.23 14.34
N GLU A 23 28.91 36.93 15.39
CA GLU A 23 29.31 36.57 16.74
C GLU A 23 29.06 35.06 16.85
N PRO A 24 29.98 34.28 17.42
CA PRO A 24 29.72 32.89 17.68
C PRO A 24 28.46 32.88 18.53
N GLU A 25 27.38 32.29 17.97
CA GLU A 25 26.13 32.05 18.70
C GLU A 25 26.55 31.38 20.00
N GLN A 26 26.36 32.07 21.13
CA GLN A 26 26.78 31.56 22.42
C GLN A 26 25.89 30.39 22.73
N VAL A 27 26.38 29.17 22.42
CA VAL A 27 25.64 27.90 22.68
C VAL A 27 25.31 27.88 24.17
N SER A 28 24.03 27.97 24.49
CA SER A 28 23.57 27.85 25.87
C SER A 28 23.90 26.47 26.39
N HIS A 29 24.50 26.39 27.56
CA HIS A 29 24.84 25.12 28.22
C HIS A 29 23.91 24.92 29.43
N TYR A 30 23.26 23.78 29.47
CA TYR A 30 22.37 23.41 30.56
C TYR A 30 22.80 22.12 31.23
N LYS A 31 22.72 22.06 32.55
CA LYS A 31 22.91 20.86 33.36
C LYS A 31 21.54 20.24 33.67
N VAL A 32 21.40 18.98 33.31
CA VAL A 32 20.17 18.22 33.57
C VAL A 32 20.44 17.14 34.60
N ALA A 33 19.76 17.21 35.73
CA ALA A 33 19.82 16.21 36.77
C ALA A 33 19.02 14.97 36.32
N THR A 34 19.59 13.79 36.45
CA THR A 34 18.98 12.52 36.01
C THR A 34 19.57 11.33 36.80
N GLU A 35 18.91 10.20 36.71
CA GLU A 35 19.51 8.91 37.09
C GLU A 35 20.34 8.33 35.93
N ALA A 36 21.23 7.37 36.22
CA ALA A 36 22.16 6.83 35.23
C ALA A 36 21.45 6.18 34.01
N ASP A 37 20.34 5.48 34.28
CA ASP A 37 19.59 4.70 33.29
C ASP A 37 18.24 5.36 32.88
N ASP A 38 18.05 6.67 33.14
CA ASP A 38 16.83 7.40 32.75
C ASP A 38 16.83 7.70 31.24
N VAL A 39 16.28 6.76 30.47
CA VAL A 39 16.15 6.86 29.02
C VAL A 39 15.21 7.99 28.60
N VAL A 40 14.14 8.25 29.39
CA VAL A 40 13.11 9.24 29.04
C VAL A 40 13.71 10.65 29.06
N THR A 41 14.36 11.02 30.16
CA THR A 41 15.04 12.32 30.29
C THR A 41 16.06 12.52 29.18
N ARG A 42 16.86 11.50 28.85
CA ARG A 42 17.86 11.59 27.76
C ARG A 42 17.20 11.81 26.39
N VAL A 43 16.20 11.05 26.04
CA VAL A 43 15.50 11.21 24.75
C VAL A 43 14.88 12.59 24.60
N LEU A 44 14.26 13.12 25.64
CA LEU A 44 13.63 14.45 25.62
C LEU A 44 14.69 15.57 25.46
N PHE A 45 15.75 15.54 26.26
CA PHE A 45 16.75 16.58 26.22
C PHE A 45 17.75 16.48 25.06
N ASP A 46 18.02 15.28 24.53
CA ASP A 46 18.79 15.12 23.29
C ASP A 46 18.02 15.71 22.10
N ALA A 47 16.70 15.48 22.01
CA ALA A 47 15.85 16.11 21.00
C ALA A 47 15.80 17.64 21.15
N VAL A 48 15.74 18.16 22.37
CA VAL A 48 15.82 19.60 22.67
C VAL A 48 17.18 20.14 22.25
N ALA A 49 18.29 19.46 22.57
CA ALA A 49 19.65 19.88 22.23
C ALA A 49 19.81 20.01 20.71
N GLU A 50 19.35 19.01 19.97
CA GLU A 50 19.43 18.98 18.50
C GLU A 50 18.59 20.11 17.88
N ASN A 51 17.36 20.31 18.32
CA ASN A 51 16.44 21.28 17.72
C ASN A 51 16.81 22.73 18.02
N PHE A 52 17.29 23.02 19.22
CA PHE A 52 17.57 24.39 19.67
C PHE A 52 19.07 24.78 19.62
N GLY A 53 19.94 23.83 19.22
CA GLY A 53 21.41 24.10 19.17
C GLY A 53 22.01 24.37 20.56
N VAL A 54 21.42 23.80 21.64
CA VAL A 54 21.89 23.94 23.01
C VAL A 54 22.75 22.74 23.42
N SER A 55 23.65 22.93 24.36
CA SER A 55 24.48 21.86 24.90
C SER A 55 23.91 21.37 26.23
N ILE A 56 23.67 20.07 26.34
CA ILE A 56 23.15 19.44 27.55
C ILE A 56 24.26 18.63 28.22
N GLN A 57 24.47 18.91 29.50
CA GLN A 57 25.34 18.12 30.38
C GLN A 57 24.47 17.36 31.38
N TYR A 58 24.45 16.03 31.24
CA TYR A 58 23.76 15.18 32.20
C TYR A 58 24.56 15.00 33.47
N VAL A 59 23.95 15.23 34.62
CA VAL A 59 24.52 15.03 35.95
C VAL A 59 23.75 13.89 36.62
N ASN A 60 24.45 12.78 36.89
CA ASN A 60 23.83 11.59 37.47
C ASN A 60 23.83 11.65 38.97
N TYR A 61 22.65 11.41 39.56
CA TYR A 61 22.45 11.29 41.00
C TYR A 61 21.98 9.87 41.36
N SER A 62 22.22 9.49 42.63
CA SER A 62 21.91 8.14 43.09
C SER A 62 20.49 7.97 43.66
N SER A 63 19.76 9.07 43.84
CA SER A 63 18.38 9.05 44.32
C SER A 63 17.56 10.20 43.74
N PHE A 64 16.24 10.01 43.72
CA PHE A 64 15.28 11.00 43.26
C PHE A 64 15.34 12.30 44.12
N ASP A 65 15.50 12.18 45.43
CA ASP A 65 15.62 13.35 46.32
C ASP A 65 16.88 14.17 45.98
N ALA A 66 17.99 13.51 45.72
CA ALA A 66 19.22 14.22 45.31
C ALA A 66 19.06 14.99 43.97
N ILE A 67 18.25 14.46 43.03
CA ILE A 67 17.88 15.16 41.80
C ILE A 67 17.08 16.44 42.16
N LEU A 68 16.06 16.34 43.01
CA LEU A 68 15.25 17.48 43.43
C LEU A 68 16.08 18.52 44.17
N ASP A 69 16.94 18.11 45.08
CA ASP A 69 17.83 18.99 45.83
C ASP A 69 18.81 19.74 44.95
N SER A 70 19.37 19.06 43.91
CA SER A 70 20.28 19.69 42.98
C SER A 70 19.62 20.79 42.14
N VAL A 71 18.36 20.60 41.74
CA VAL A 71 17.59 21.61 41.00
C VAL A 71 17.13 22.72 41.93
N ALA A 72 16.70 22.40 43.18
CA ALA A 72 16.30 23.40 44.14
C ALA A 72 17.45 24.33 44.58
N SER A 73 18.67 23.79 44.66
CA SER A 73 19.87 24.58 44.97
C SER A 73 20.42 25.35 43.76
N GLY A 74 20.01 25.06 42.54
CA GLY A 74 20.54 25.63 41.30
C GLY A 74 21.86 24.99 40.84
N GLU A 75 22.26 23.84 41.39
CA GLU A 75 23.41 23.07 40.92
C GLU A 75 23.14 22.46 39.51
N SER A 76 21.90 22.04 39.29
CA SER A 76 21.38 21.64 37.98
C SER A 76 20.28 22.59 37.52
N ASP A 77 20.22 22.86 36.23
CA ASP A 77 19.24 23.79 35.63
C ASP A 77 17.86 23.15 35.49
N PHE A 78 17.83 21.87 35.11
CA PHE A 78 16.59 21.12 34.85
C PHE A 78 16.61 19.71 35.43
N ALA A 79 15.40 19.17 35.68
CA ALA A 79 15.13 17.75 35.77
C ALA A 79 13.83 17.43 35.00
N ALA A 80 13.70 16.22 34.47
CA ALA A 80 12.47 15.73 33.84
C ALA A 80 11.81 14.65 34.68
N ASN A 81 10.65 14.17 34.23
CA ASN A 81 9.87 13.12 34.91
C ASN A 81 9.41 13.47 36.31
N ILE A 82 9.20 14.76 36.60
CA ILE A 82 8.79 15.23 37.93
C ILE A 82 7.27 15.38 37.96
N THR A 83 6.61 14.62 38.81
CA THR A 83 5.18 14.75 39.10
C THR A 83 4.91 16.04 39.87
N TYR A 84 3.86 16.75 39.49
CA TYR A 84 3.42 17.97 40.21
C TYR A 84 2.83 17.62 41.56
N THR A 85 3.32 18.26 42.62
CA THR A 85 2.66 18.36 43.94
C THR A 85 2.66 19.80 44.44
N PRO A 86 1.68 20.23 45.28
CA PRO A 86 1.64 21.59 45.82
C PRO A 86 2.90 21.97 46.61
N GLU A 87 3.52 21.01 47.31
CA GLU A 87 4.75 21.16 48.08
C GLU A 87 5.93 21.44 47.15
N ARG A 88 6.10 20.61 46.12
CA ARG A 88 7.18 20.78 45.14
C ARG A 88 7.03 22.05 44.32
N ALA A 89 5.80 22.51 44.05
CA ALA A 89 5.51 23.75 43.35
C ALA A 89 5.98 25.04 44.08
N LYS A 90 6.29 24.92 45.38
CA LYS A 90 6.92 26.02 46.15
C LYS A 90 8.40 26.20 45.82
N LEU A 91 9.07 25.10 45.47
CA LEU A 91 10.51 25.04 45.17
C LEU A 91 10.83 25.10 43.70
N PHE A 92 9.93 24.62 42.83
CA PHE A 92 10.17 24.45 41.42
C PHE A 92 9.20 25.24 40.55
N SER A 93 9.68 25.64 39.37
CA SER A 93 8.85 26.03 38.21
C SER A 93 8.65 24.83 37.35
N TYR A 94 7.43 24.61 36.86
CA TYR A 94 7.02 23.45 36.05
C TYR A 94 6.75 23.85 34.60
N SER A 95 7.17 23.03 33.68
CA SER A 95 6.65 23.07 32.32
C SER A 95 5.20 22.58 32.26
N ARG A 96 4.53 22.71 31.12
CA ARG A 96 3.38 21.85 30.84
C ARG A 96 3.83 20.39 30.91
N PRO A 97 2.93 19.43 31.26
CA PRO A 97 3.28 18.01 31.24
C PRO A 97 3.92 17.59 29.91
N THR A 98 4.98 16.83 29.95
CA THR A 98 5.70 16.39 28.75
C THR A 98 5.37 14.98 28.34
N ASN A 99 5.09 14.11 29.29
CA ASN A 99 4.77 12.70 29.13
C ASN A 99 4.04 12.17 30.40
N ILE A 100 3.68 10.90 30.36
CA ILE A 100 3.24 10.14 31.52
C ILE A 100 4.40 9.30 32.01
N GLU A 101 4.42 9.03 33.33
CA GLU A 101 5.39 8.12 33.91
C GLU A 101 5.13 6.68 33.48
N TYR A 102 6.20 5.93 33.12
CA TYR A 102 6.10 4.52 32.80
C TYR A 102 6.17 3.72 34.13
N THR A 103 5.01 3.22 34.55
CA THR A 103 4.85 2.47 35.79
C THR A 103 4.69 0.98 35.50
N TYR A 104 5.35 0.14 36.29
CA TYR A 104 5.36 -1.30 36.12
C TYR A 104 4.92 -2.05 37.34
N LEU A 105 4.33 -3.22 37.15
CA LEU A 105 4.23 -4.27 38.14
C LEU A 105 5.40 -5.23 37.91
N TYR A 106 6.28 -5.31 38.88
CA TYR A 106 7.40 -6.24 38.93
C TYR A 106 7.01 -7.47 39.74
N GLY A 107 7.30 -8.67 39.25
CA GLY A 107 6.95 -9.91 39.91
C GLY A 107 7.34 -11.14 39.09
N LEU A 108 6.71 -12.26 39.37
CA LEU A 108 6.85 -13.44 38.51
C LEU A 108 6.14 -13.22 37.16
N SER A 109 6.48 -14.01 36.14
CA SER A 109 6.00 -13.82 34.76
C SER A 109 4.47 -13.89 34.58
N ASP A 110 3.78 -14.56 35.47
CA ASP A 110 2.33 -14.75 35.52
C ASP A 110 1.57 -13.75 36.39
N THR A 111 2.29 -12.93 37.16
CA THR A 111 1.67 -11.93 38.06
C THR A 111 0.90 -10.88 37.24
N ILE A 112 -0.39 -10.69 37.56
CA ILE A 112 -1.24 -9.58 37.08
C ILE A 112 -1.84 -8.82 38.25
N LEU A 113 -2.02 -7.51 38.10
CA LEU A 113 -2.46 -6.64 39.18
C LEU A 113 -3.89 -6.97 39.65
N SER A 114 -4.77 -7.41 38.74
CA SER A 114 -6.14 -7.83 39.08
C SER A 114 -6.23 -9.05 39.98
N ASP A 115 -5.21 -9.90 39.95
CA ASP A 115 -5.18 -11.17 40.69
C ASP A 115 -4.32 -11.07 41.98
N ALA A 116 -3.59 -9.95 42.11
CA ALA A 116 -2.76 -9.70 43.27
C ALA A 116 -3.62 -9.35 44.50
N THR A 117 -3.17 -9.79 45.66
CA THR A 117 -3.79 -9.46 46.98
C THR A 117 -2.91 -8.53 47.79
N VAL A 118 -1.60 -8.65 47.68
CA VAL A 118 -0.62 -7.85 48.41
C VAL A 118 0.42 -7.31 47.44
N VAL A 119 0.62 -5.99 47.41
CA VAL A 119 1.64 -5.36 46.53
C VAL A 119 2.58 -4.47 47.32
N GLY A 120 3.85 -4.50 46.97
CA GLY A 120 4.86 -3.59 47.44
C GLY A 120 4.75 -2.22 46.74
N VAL A 121 4.87 -1.15 47.48
CA VAL A 121 4.88 0.23 46.97
C VAL A 121 6.04 1.02 47.56
N PRO A 122 6.79 1.81 46.76
CA PRO A 122 7.83 2.67 47.32
C PRO A 122 7.24 3.70 48.25
N GLN A 123 7.87 3.86 49.42
CA GLN A 123 7.43 4.81 50.42
C GLN A 123 7.45 6.25 49.89
N ASP A 124 6.51 7.07 50.35
CA ASP A 124 6.39 8.50 50.01
C ASP A 124 6.20 8.80 48.51
N THR A 125 5.74 7.80 47.75
CA THR A 125 5.42 7.97 46.34
C THR A 125 3.90 8.15 46.12
N ILE A 126 3.54 8.49 44.85
CA ILE A 126 2.13 8.66 44.52
C ILE A 126 1.40 7.33 44.30
N TYR A 127 2.14 6.23 44.19
CA TYR A 127 1.58 4.92 43.86
C TYR A 127 0.62 4.41 44.89
N GLU A 128 0.89 4.68 46.21
CA GLU A 128 0.01 4.33 47.29
C GLU A 128 -1.40 4.90 47.08
N ALA A 129 -1.51 6.21 46.84
CA ALA A 129 -2.79 6.87 46.62
C ALA A 129 -3.48 6.43 45.29
N LEU A 130 -2.70 6.10 44.26
CA LEU A 130 -3.25 5.60 42.97
C LEU A 130 -3.82 4.20 43.15
N LEU A 131 -3.11 3.30 43.80
CA LEU A 131 -3.59 1.95 44.04
C LEU A 131 -4.81 1.93 44.97
N GLU A 132 -4.82 2.75 46.03
CA GLU A 132 -5.99 2.91 46.90
C GLU A 132 -7.23 3.38 46.12
N GLN A 133 -7.05 4.24 45.14
CA GLN A 133 -8.15 4.75 44.31
C GLN A 133 -8.72 3.70 43.36
N TYR A 134 -7.86 2.92 42.68
CA TYR A 134 -8.27 2.02 41.63
C TYR A 134 -8.42 0.56 42.04
N TYR A 135 -7.69 0.15 43.12
CA TYR A 135 -7.67 -1.20 43.67
C TYR A 135 -7.73 -1.16 45.20
N PRO A 136 -8.83 -0.67 45.76
CA PRO A 136 -8.97 -0.47 47.22
C PRO A 136 -8.89 -1.79 48.03
N GLU A 137 -9.06 -2.93 47.38
CA GLU A 137 -8.95 -4.25 47.98
C GLU A 137 -7.50 -4.71 48.19
N LEU A 138 -6.51 -4.05 47.48
CA LEU A 138 -5.11 -4.42 47.59
C LEU A 138 -4.49 -4.00 48.91
N ILE A 139 -3.82 -4.93 49.55
CA ILE A 139 -3.00 -4.65 50.74
C ILE A 139 -1.65 -4.10 50.24
N GLN A 140 -1.33 -2.89 50.65
CA GLN A 140 -0.10 -2.21 50.25
C GLN A 140 0.97 -2.37 51.32
N VAL A 141 2.18 -2.80 50.93
CA VAL A 141 3.36 -2.93 51.84
C VAL A 141 4.39 -1.91 51.36
N PRO A 142 4.63 -0.83 52.19
CA PRO A 142 5.64 0.15 51.85
C PRO A 142 7.05 -0.44 51.95
N TYR A 143 7.96 -0.01 51.02
CA TYR A 143 9.36 -0.40 51.04
C TYR A 143 10.29 0.77 50.71
N GLN A 144 11.56 0.64 51.05
CA GLN A 144 12.60 1.60 50.75
C GLN A 144 13.75 0.95 49.94
N GLY A 145 13.91 1.42 48.68
CA GLY A 145 14.98 1.01 47.81
C GLY A 145 14.85 -0.40 47.23
N HIS A 146 15.74 -0.68 46.30
CA HIS A 146 15.70 -1.89 45.49
C HIS A 146 15.83 -3.20 46.28
N GLU A 147 16.77 -3.24 47.25
CA GLU A 147 17.06 -4.46 48.02
C GLU A 147 15.85 -4.93 48.85
N GLU A 148 15.09 -4.01 49.44
CA GLU A 148 13.89 -4.34 50.18
C GLU A 148 12.76 -4.82 49.28
N ALA A 149 12.57 -4.19 48.12
CA ALA A 149 11.62 -4.64 47.11
C ALA A 149 11.91 -6.08 46.63
N VAL A 150 13.15 -6.40 46.35
CA VAL A 150 13.61 -7.75 45.98
C VAL A 150 13.38 -8.75 47.10
N SER A 151 13.66 -8.34 48.36
CA SER A 151 13.45 -9.20 49.52
C SER A 151 11.97 -9.54 49.72
N LEU A 152 11.07 -8.57 49.58
CA LEU A 152 9.61 -8.77 49.63
C LEU A 152 9.11 -9.75 48.58
N LEU A 153 9.58 -9.61 47.33
CA LEU A 153 9.24 -10.51 46.20
C LEU A 153 9.77 -11.93 46.43
N ARG A 154 11.05 -12.07 46.83
CA ARG A 154 11.69 -13.41 47.03
C ARG A 154 11.08 -14.15 48.24
N SER A 155 10.72 -13.43 49.29
CA SER A 155 10.06 -14.01 50.46
C SER A 155 8.57 -14.28 50.26
N ARG A 156 8.01 -13.90 49.09
CA ARG A 156 6.58 -13.97 48.77
C ARG A 156 5.67 -13.26 49.80
N GLN A 157 6.18 -12.19 50.39
CA GLN A 157 5.38 -11.32 51.24
C GLN A 157 4.47 -10.42 50.43
N VAL A 158 4.83 -10.20 49.16
CA VAL A 158 4.02 -9.48 48.18
C VAL A 158 3.91 -10.31 46.90
N ASP A 159 2.80 -10.17 46.20
CA ASP A 159 2.56 -10.81 44.90
C ASP A 159 3.31 -10.07 43.78
N GLY A 160 3.48 -8.77 43.92
CA GLY A 160 4.20 -7.91 42.99
C GLY A 160 4.64 -6.60 43.66
N VAL A 161 5.49 -5.86 42.98
CA VAL A 161 5.97 -4.54 43.39
C VAL A 161 5.61 -3.53 42.30
N VAL A 162 4.97 -2.41 42.65
CA VAL A 162 4.65 -1.33 41.71
C VAL A 162 5.72 -0.25 41.82
N ASP A 163 6.41 0.05 40.71
CA ASP A 163 7.44 1.09 40.65
C ASP A 163 7.64 1.63 39.23
N ALA A 164 8.45 2.65 39.07
CA ALA A 164 8.77 3.31 37.81
C ALA A 164 9.78 2.52 36.93
N ILE A 165 9.97 2.99 35.72
CA ILE A 165 10.88 2.40 34.73
C ILE A 165 12.34 2.31 35.15
N ASN A 166 12.81 3.17 36.06
CA ASN A 166 14.18 3.13 36.63
C ASN A 166 14.49 1.83 37.35
N GLN A 167 13.48 1.12 37.86
CA GLN A 167 13.61 -0.20 38.49
C GLN A 167 13.61 -1.36 37.46
N LEU A 168 13.33 -1.10 36.20
CA LEU A 168 13.18 -2.14 35.19
C LEU A 168 14.45 -2.98 35.08
N LYS A 169 15.62 -2.36 34.89
CA LYS A 169 16.89 -3.06 34.73
C LYS A 169 17.29 -3.87 35.95
N PRO A 170 17.34 -3.31 37.18
CA PRO A 170 17.71 -4.08 38.34
C PRO A 170 16.72 -5.24 38.63
N MET A 171 15.41 -5.04 38.47
CA MET A 171 14.42 -6.09 38.70
C MET A 171 14.53 -7.25 37.69
N LEU A 172 14.75 -6.94 36.41
CA LEU A 172 14.96 -7.96 35.38
C LEU A 172 16.25 -8.77 35.62
N LEU A 173 17.33 -8.14 36.10
CA LEU A 173 18.58 -8.84 36.45
C LEU A 173 18.42 -9.77 37.66
N GLU A 174 17.51 -9.44 38.61
CA GLU A 174 17.13 -10.32 39.72
C GLU A 174 16.19 -11.46 39.29
N GLY A 175 15.81 -11.54 38.02
CA GLY A 175 14.98 -12.60 37.46
C GLY A 175 13.46 -12.36 37.55
N PHE A 176 13.03 -11.20 38.00
CA PHE A 176 11.62 -10.79 37.94
C PHE A 176 11.24 -10.32 36.56
N ASP A 177 9.93 -10.39 36.26
CA ASP A 177 9.37 -9.81 35.02
C ASP A 177 8.71 -8.45 35.36
N ALA A 178 8.39 -7.69 34.31
CA ALA A 178 7.82 -6.36 34.44
C ALA A 178 6.64 -6.19 33.47
N LYS A 179 5.47 -5.88 33.98
CA LYS A 179 4.26 -5.57 33.20
C LYS A 179 3.91 -4.11 33.31
N LEU A 180 3.73 -3.43 32.17
CA LEU A 180 3.35 -2.02 32.13
C LEU A 180 1.93 -1.85 32.67
N LEU A 181 1.73 -0.90 33.59
CA LEU A 181 0.45 -0.62 34.25
C LEU A 181 -0.27 0.61 33.67
N ASN A 182 0.27 1.30 32.69
CA ASN A 182 -0.26 2.59 32.23
C ASN A 182 -1.71 2.53 31.73
N ASP A 183 -2.18 1.36 31.29
CA ASP A 183 -3.57 1.17 30.87
C ASP A 183 -4.51 0.70 32.00
N HIS A 184 -3.96 0.37 33.16
CA HIS A 184 -4.69 -0.19 34.30
C HIS A 184 -4.91 0.80 35.46
N ILE A 185 -4.02 1.80 35.58
CA ILE A 185 -4.11 2.85 36.59
C ILE A 185 -3.95 4.23 35.97
N SER A 186 -4.66 5.24 36.49
CA SER A 186 -4.54 6.61 35.98
C SER A 186 -3.25 7.23 36.47
N ILE A 187 -2.24 7.22 35.61
CA ILE A 187 -0.92 7.75 35.92
C ILE A 187 -0.91 9.26 35.83
N LYS A 188 -0.26 9.91 36.79
CA LYS A 188 -0.12 11.36 36.76
C LYS A 188 0.87 11.79 35.68
N PRO A 189 0.57 12.88 34.93
CA PRO A 189 1.51 13.45 34.01
C PRO A 189 2.74 14.01 34.73
N VAL A 190 3.89 13.90 34.07
CA VAL A 190 5.17 14.42 34.54
C VAL A 190 5.64 15.58 33.68
N SER A 191 6.46 16.44 34.27
CA SER A 191 6.93 17.69 33.66
C SER A 191 8.45 17.83 33.79
N ILE A 192 8.99 18.75 33.03
CA ILE A 192 10.33 19.29 33.25
C ILE A 192 10.21 20.38 34.31
N VAL A 193 11.16 20.41 35.24
CA VAL A 193 11.23 21.41 36.28
C VAL A 193 12.57 22.17 36.26
N SER A 194 12.55 23.38 36.74
CA SER A 194 13.73 24.19 37.07
C SER A 194 13.58 24.78 38.48
N GLN A 195 14.63 25.37 39.03
CA GLN A 195 14.54 26.13 40.25
C GLN A 195 13.44 27.19 40.16
N LYS A 196 12.75 27.47 41.24
CA LYS A 196 11.62 28.43 41.29
C LYS A 196 11.98 29.77 40.70
N GLY A 197 11.26 30.17 39.63
CA GLY A 197 11.43 31.49 38.99
C GLY A 197 12.55 31.56 37.94
N THR A 198 13.28 30.46 37.69
CA THR A 198 14.34 30.39 36.66
C THR A 198 13.85 29.66 35.43
N HIS A 199 14.47 29.92 34.28
CA HIS A 199 14.29 29.21 33.01
C HIS A 199 12.84 29.08 32.53
N LEU A 200 11.97 30.05 32.83
CA LEU A 200 10.54 29.98 32.51
C LEU A 200 10.24 29.94 31.01
N GLU A 201 11.04 30.69 30.23
CA GLU A 201 10.90 30.72 28.79
C GLU A 201 11.36 29.40 28.15
N GLU A 202 12.48 28.86 28.61
CA GLU A 202 13.03 27.58 28.18
C GLU A 202 12.06 26.44 28.52
N LEU A 203 11.49 26.39 29.72
CA LEU A 203 10.48 25.40 30.12
C LEU A 203 9.29 25.39 29.15
N SER A 204 8.80 26.58 28.75
CA SER A 204 7.69 26.69 27.79
C SER A 204 8.11 26.22 26.41
N ARG A 205 9.24 26.71 25.89
CA ARG A 205 9.75 26.37 24.54
C ARG A 205 10.05 24.88 24.41
N PHE A 206 10.70 24.30 25.41
CA PHE A 206 11.06 22.88 25.42
C PHE A 206 9.80 22.00 25.46
N ALA A 207 8.83 22.34 26.35
CA ALA A 207 7.58 21.60 26.42
C ALA A 207 6.76 21.71 25.12
N ASP A 208 6.71 22.86 24.46
CA ASP A 208 6.02 23.05 23.20
C ASP A 208 6.62 22.17 22.08
N PHE A 209 7.94 22.10 22.01
CA PHE A 209 8.64 21.23 21.06
C PHE A 209 8.46 19.74 21.37
N ILE A 210 8.56 19.36 22.64
CA ILE A 210 8.37 17.98 23.10
C ILE A 210 6.98 17.46 22.76
N HIS A 211 5.95 18.30 22.76
CA HIS A 211 4.60 17.92 22.33
C HIS A 211 4.45 17.68 20.83
N SER A 212 5.47 17.94 20.01
CA SER A 212 5.40 17.63 18.59
C SER A 212 5.25 16.12 18.34
N GLU A 213 4.51 15.77 17.29
CA GLU A 213 4.29 14.37 16.90
C GLU A 213 5.61 13.60 16.74
N ALA A 214 6.61 14.25 16.15
CA ALA A 214 7.93 13.67 15.91
C ALA A 214 8.63 13.26 17.22
N VAL A 215 8.66 14.14 18.23
CA VAL A 215 9.31 13.86 19.52
C VAL A 215 8.51 12.81 20.31
N GLN A 216 7.19 12.89 20.32
CA GLN A 216 6.35 11.89 21.00
C GLN A 216 6.46 10.48 20.38
N LYS A 217 6.62 10.41 19.05
CA LYS A 217 6.90 9.15 18.34
C LYS A 217 8.30 8.64 18.68
N LEU A 218 9.31 9.51 18.62
CA LEU A 218 10.70 9.18 18.98
C LEU A 218 10.78 8.63 20.43
N LEU A 219 10.09 9.28 21.36
CA LEU A 219 10.07 8.84 22.77
C LEU A 219 9.50 7.41 22.87
N ARG A 220 8.36 7.15 22.29
CA ARG A 220 7.75 5.80 22.30
C ARG A 220 8.68 4.73 21.70
N GLU A 221 9.28 5.02 20.54
CA GLU A 221 10.18 4.09 19.87
C GLU A 221 11.45 3.81 20.71
N LYS A 222 12.04 4.85 21.30
CA LYS A 222 13.26 4.71 22.12
C LYS A 222 12.99 3.99 23.43
N VAL A 223 11.88 4.28 24.10
CA VAL A 223 11.50 3.57 25.32
C VAL A 223 11.19 2.09 25.04
N ALA A 224 10.46 1.79 23.96
CA ALA A 224 10.18 0.41 23.55
C ALA A 224 11.47 -0.36 23.23
N LEU A 225 12.40 0.27 22.49
CA LEU A 225 13.71 -0.32 22.19
C LEU A 225 14.52 -0.60 23.47
N TYR A 226 14.59 0.37 24.37
CA TYR A 226 15.29 0.22 25.65
C TYR A 226 14.73 -0.95 26.48
N GLN A 227 13.40 -1.05 26.57
CA GLN A 227 12.74 -2.16 27.27
C GLN A 227 13.06 -3.51 26.63
N PHE A 228 13.06 -3.57 25.30
CA PHE A 228 13.38 -4.77 24.55
C PHE A 228 14.82 -5.20 24.82
N GLU A 229 15.80 -4.29 24.70
CA GLU A 229 17.22 -4.57 24.91
C GLU A 229 17.52 -5.04 26.34
N LEU A 230 16.87 -4.41 27.34
CA LEU A 230 17.02 -4.82 28.73
C LEU A 230 16.50 -6.25 28.97
N ARG A 231 15.27 -6.54 28.50
CA ARG A 231 14.67 -7.89 28.64
C ARG A 231 15.50 -8.94 27.93
N GLN A 232 15.95 -8.64 26.70
CA GLN A 232 16.84 -9.54 25.94
C GLN A 232 18.12 -9.82 26.70
N THR A 233 18.77 -8.79 27.26
CA THR A 233 20.00 -8.93 28.02
C THR A 233 19.77 -9.78 29.28
N ALA A 234 18.72 -9.51 30.03
CA ALA A 234 18.37 -10.26 31.23
C ALA A 234 18.10 -11.75 30.93
N LEU A 235 17.36 -12.04 29.86
CA LEU A 235 17.11 -13.41 29.42
C LEU A 235 18.39 -14.12 29.03
N ARG A 236 19.28 -13.49 28.26
CA ARG A 236 20.57 -14.06 27.87
C ARG A 236 21.49 -14.35 29.05
N GLU A 237 21.55 -13.44 30.01
CA GLU A 237 22.33 -13.68 31.24
C GLU A 237 21.72 -14.82 32.07
N SER A 238 20.40 -14.88 32.19
CA SER A 238 19.74 -15.98 32.89
C SER A 238 20.01 -17.34 32.23
N ILE A 239 19.97 -17.40 30.90
CA ILE A 239 20.24 -18.65 30.13
C ILE A 239 21.66 -19.12 30.32
N LYS A 240 22.68 -18.25 30.40
CA LYS A 240 24.08 -18.62 30.65
C LYS A 240 24.29 -19.32 31.98
N GLN A 241 23.40 -19.08 32.95
CA GLN A 241 23.48 -19.69 34.29
C GLN A 241 22.75 -21.04 34.37
N LEU A 242 22.05 -21.46 33.30
CA LEU A 242 21.30 -22.72 33.30
C LEU A 242 22.23 -23.96 33.29
N PRO A 243 21.81 -25.06 33.92
CA PRO A 243 22.58 -26.31 33.94
C PRO A 243 22.37 -27.13 32.66
N ILE A 244 22.54 -26.47 31.50
CA ILE A 244 22.37 -27.07 30.16
C ILE A 244 23.58 -26.73 29.27
N ASP A 245 23.90 -27.61 28.35
CA ASP A 245 24.93 -27.36 27.35
C ASP A 245 24.38 -26.42 26.23
N LEU A 246 24.86 -25.17 26.23
CA LEU A 246 24.49 -24.16 25.25
C LEU A 246 25.30 -24.26 23.94
N GLU A 247 26.45 -24.96 23.94
CA GLU A 247 27.25 -25.15 22.72
C GLU A 247 26.60 -26.18 21.80
N LYS A 248 25.85 -27.13 22.36
CA LYS A 248 25.10 -28.11 21.59
C LYS A 248 24.01 -27.41 20.79
N PRO A 249 23.93 -27.57 19.46
CA PRO A 249 22.84 -27.00 18.67
C PRO A 249 21.46 -27.37 19.21
N PHE A 250 20.52 -26.42 19.16
CA PHE A 250 19.12 -26.65 19.46
C PHE A 250 18.40 -27.02 18.16
N THR A 251 18.05 -28.28 18.02
CA THR A 251 17.56 -28.87 16.77
C THR A 251 16.04 -28.68 16.64
N ILE A 252 15.61 -28.16 15.49
CA ILE A 252 14.22 -27.82 15.21
C ILE A 252 13.76 -28.54 13.95
N LYS A 253 12.58 -29.16 14.01
CA LYS A 253 11.87 -29.59 12.81
C LYS A 253 10.61 -28.75 12.62
N PHE A 254 10.43 -28.28 11.41
CA PHE A 254 9.27 -27.55 10.97
C PHE A 254 8.41 -28.40 10.03
N GLU A 255 7.12 -28.48 10.30
CA GLU A 255 6.14 -29.00 9.35
C GLU A 255 5.84 -27.93 8.30
N SER A 256 5.93 -28.32 7.02
CA SER A 256 5.57 -27.42 5.91
C SER A 256 4.06 -27.29 5.81
N ILE A 257 3.51 -26.25 6.41
CA ILE A 257 2.07 -25.97 6.46
C ILE A 257 1.81 -24.45 6.46
N PHE A 258 1.24 -23.97 5.36
CA PHE A 258 0.89 -22.55 5.24
C PHE A 258 -0.30 -22.19 6.17
N PRO A 259 -0.34 -20.99 6.80
CA PRO A 259 0.65 -19.90 6.74
C PRO A 259 1.74 -19.98 7.80
N TYR A 260 1.85 -21.09 8.50
CA TYR A 260 2.71 -21.25 9.68
C TYR A 260 4.18 -21.45 9.32
N VAL A 261 4.44 -22.32 8.34
CA VAL A 261 5.79 -22.62 7.85
C VAL A 261 5.77 -22.89 6.35
N VAL A 262 6.65 -22.22 5.62
CA VAL A 262 6.88 -22.42 4.19
C VAL A 262 8.36 -22.52 3.90
N TYR A 263 8.76 -23.53 3.14
CA TYR A 263 10.13 -23.68 2.66
C TYR A 263 10.32 -22.94 1.34
N LYS A 264 11.38 -22.14 1.26
CA LYS A 264 11.80 -21.50 0.01
C LYS A 264 12.68 -22.44 -0.83
N GLU A 265 12.88 -22.05 -2.08
CA GLU A 265 13.76 -22.82 -3.00
C GLU A 265 15.20 -22.90 -2.53
N ASP A 266 15.69 -21.93 -1.76
CA ASP A 266 17.04 -21.91 -1.17
C ASP A 266 17.16 -22.76 0.11
N GLY A 267 16.07 -23.41 0.54
CA GLY A 267 15.99 -24.21 1.76
C GLY A 267 15.76 -23.41 3.04
N SER A 268 15.67 -22.10 2.99
CA SER A 268 15.26 -21.27 4.12
C SER A 268 13.77 -21.44 4.42
N VAL A 269 13.37 -21.15 5.66
CA VAL A 269 11.98 -21.22 6.10
C VAL A 269 11.45 -19.84 6.42
N GLU A 270 10.18 -19.62 6.09
CA GLU A 270 9.41 -18.44 6.49
C GLU A 270 8.01 -18.87 6.94
N GLY A 271 7.22 -17.94 7.46
CA GLY A 271 5.88 -18.21 7.96
C GLY A 271 5.70 -17.74 9.38
N MET A 272 4.46 -17.66 9.82
CA MET A 272 4.12 -17.14 11.14
C MET A 272 4.90 -17.81 12.27
N THR A 273 4.80 -19.13 12.37
CA THR A 273 5.49 -19.90 13.42
C THR A 273 7.00 -19.94 13.21
N ALA A 274 7.46 -20.07 11.96
CA ALA A 274 8.89 -20.06 11.65
C ALA A 274 9.57 -18.75 12.10
N ASP A 275 8.98 -17.60 11.76
CA ASP A 275 9.48 -16.28 12.16
C ASP A 275 9.50 -16.11 13.68
N ILE A 276 8.44 -16.55 14.38
CA ILE A 276 8.34 -16.46 15.83
C ILE A 276 9.44 -17.30 16.50
N VAL A 277 9.64 -18.54 16.02
CA VAL A 277 10.65 -19.43 16.59
C VAL A 277 12.06 -18.91 16.33
N LEU A 278 12.38 -18.55 15.10
CA LEU A 278 13.71 -18.07 14.72
C LEU A 278 14.08 -16.77 15.44
N LYS A 279 13.13 -15.80 15.52
CA LYS A 279 13.33 -14.57 16.30
C LYS A 279 13.46 -14.85 17.81
N SER A 280 12.71 -15.83 18.34
CA SER A 280 12.87 -16.24 19.74
C SER A 280 14.25 -16.84 20.00
N CYS A 281 14.77 -17.67 19.09
CA CYS A 281 16.14 -18.18 19.16
C CYS A 281 17.18 -17.06 19.16
N GLU A 282 16.97 -16.03 18.33
CA GLU A 282 17.83 -14.84 18.27
C GLU A 282 17.80 -14.04 19.58
N ILE A 283 16.59 -13.80 20.13
CA ILE A 283 16.42 -13.13 21.45
C ILE A 283 17.19 -13.89 22.53
N LEU A 284 17.06 -15.20 22.58
CA LEU A 284 17.68 -16.07 23.58
C LEU A 284 19.17 -16.35 23.33
N ALA A 285 19.71 -15.93 22.18
CA ALA A 285 21.06 -16.25 21.73
C ALA A 285 21.36 -17.77 21.70
N LEU A 286 20.35 -18.58 21.34
CA LEU A 286 20.50 -20.02 21.18
C LEU A 286 20.98 -20.37 19.77
N ASN A 287 21.88 -21.35 19.64
CA ASN A 287 22.30 -21.90 18.35
C ASN A 287 21.22 -22.86 17.81
N CYS A 288 20.15 -22.30 17.24
CA CYS A 288 19.05 -23.06 16.68
C CYS A 288 19.40 -23.55 15.26
N GLN A 289 19.20 -24.84 15.00
CA GLN A 289 19.40 -25.45 13.70
C GLN A 289 18.12 -26.10 13.18
N VAL A 290 17.65 -25.67 12.03
CA VAL A 290 16.54 -26.30 11.31
C VAL A 290 17.09 -27.54 10.61
N ILE A 291 16.62 -28.74 11.02
CA ILE A 291 17.08 -30.02 10.48
C ILE A 291 16.02 -30.75 9.64
N SER A 292 14.80 -30.20 9.57
CA SER A 292 13.70 -30.72 8.75
C SER A 292 13.92 -30.46 7.26
N LYS A 293 13.28 -31.27 6.42
CA LYS A 293 13.33 -31.15 4.97
C LYS A 293 11.95 -30.77 4.42
N PRO A 294 11.86 -30.08 3.27
CA PRO A 294 10.59 -29.61 2.72
C PRO A 294 9.49 -30.65 2.53
N ASN A 295 9.88 -31.90 2.28
CA ASN A 295 8.97 -33.01 1.99
C ASN A 295 8.97 -34.11 3.07
N GLU A 296 9.40 -33.77 4.27
CA GLU A 296 9.38 -34.73 5.38
C GLU A 296 7.93 -34.90 5.85
N SER A 297 7.49 -36.17 6.02
CA SER A 297 6.11 -36.44 6.43
C SER A 297 5.89 -36.08 7.90
N TRP A 298 4.69 -35.58 8.21
CA TRP A 298 4.25 -35.30 9.57
C TRP A 298 4.44 -36.52 10.49
N GLU A 299 3.94 -37.68 10.06
CA GLU A 299 4.06 -38.92 10.84
C GLU A 299 5.51 -39.26 11.23
N SER A 300 6.45 -39.10 10.29
CA SER A 300 7.88 -39.33 10.57
C SER A 300 8.41 -38.35 11.60
N MET A 301 8.16 -37.06 11.44
CA MET A 301 8.61 -36.02 12.36
C MET A 301 8.00 -36.21 13.75
N TYR A 302 6.70 -36.48 13.80
CA TYR A 302 5.96 -36.68 15.05
C TYR A 302 6.48 -37.88 15.85
N ASN A 303 6.73 -39.01 15.18
CA ASN A 303 7.28 -40.21 15.84
C ASN A 303 8.71 -39.97 16.36
N GLN A 304 9.56 -39.31 15.60
CA GLN A 304 10.91 -38.95 16.03
C GLN A 304 10.87 -37.97 17.21
N PHE A 305 9.94 -37.03 17.21
CA PHE A 305 9.77 -36.09 18.30
C PHE A 305 9.36 -36.76 19.62
N ILE A 306 8.39 -37.65 19.57
CA ILE A 306 8.01 -38.47 20.74
C ILE A 306 9.16 -39.29 21.28
N GLN A 307 10.06 -39.77 20.41
CA GLN A 307 11.27 -40.50 20.79
C GLN A 307 12.40 -39.58 21.31
N GLY A 308 12.23 -38.26 21.25
CA GLY A 308 13.21 -37.27 21.71
C GLY A 308 14.46 -37.19 20.83
N GLU A 309 14.34 -37.47 19.54
CA GLU A 309 15.49 -37.42 18.60
C GLU A 309 15.93 -36.00 18.27
N PHE A 310 15.07 -34.99 18.49
CA PHE A 310 15.37 -33.57 18.32
C PHE A 310 14.62 -32.70 19.36
N ASP A 311 14.98 -31.43 19.47
CA ASP A 311 14.60 -30.60 20.61
C ASP A 311 13.21 -29.94 20.46
N MET A 312 12.80 -29.52 19.24
CA MET A 312 11.56 -28.77 19.00
C MET A 312 10.85 -29.22 17.73
N LEU A 313 9.53 -29.42 17.82
CA LEU A 313 8.61 -29.59 16.70
C LEU A 313 7.66 -28.39 16.60
N ALA A 314 7.53 -27.79 15.42
CA ALA A 314 6.68 -26.63 15.19
C ALA A 314 6.10 -26.59 13.76
N PRO A 315 4.84 -26.08 13.57
CA PRO A 315 3.89 -25.72 14.63
C PRO A 315 3.35 -26.95 15.37
N LEU A 316 2.89 -26.78 16.60
CA LEU A 316 2.25 -27.86 17.35
C LEU A 316 1.05 -27.31 18.15
N THR A 317 -0.15 -27.77 17.85
CA THR A 317 -1.35 -27.40 18.60
C THR A 317 -1.32 -28.05 19.98
N ILE A 318 -1.61 -27.29 21.01
CA ILE A 318 -1.66 -27.76 22.40
C ILE A 318 -2.90 -28.65 22.57
N SER A 319 -2.70 -29.86 23.06
CA SER A 319 -3.77 -30.76 23.50
C SER A 319 -3.40 -31.46 24.79
N ARG A 320 -4.39 -32.03 25.47
CA ARG A 320 -4.16 -32.80 26.70
C ARG A 320 -3.21 -33.98 26.46
N GLU A 321 -3.33 -34.66 25.35
CA GLU A 321 -2.49 -35.77 24.97
C GLU A 321 -1.05 -35.30 24.72
N ARG A 322 -0.87 -34.24 23.92
CA ARG A 322 0.44 -33.73 23.55
C ARG A 322 1.23 -33.13 24.72
N ARG A 323 0.53 -32.66 25.78
CA ARG A 323 1.17 -32.26 27.04
C ARG A 323 1.85 -33.42 27.80
N THR A 324 1.57 -34.69 27.43
CA THR A 324 2.21 -35.84 28.08
C THR A 324 3.63 -36.11 27.56
N PHE A 325 3.95 -35.63 26.37
CA PHE A 325 5.24 -35.84 25.72
C PHE A 325 5.88 -34.56 25.18
N SER A 326 5.39 -33.42 25.57
CA SER A 326 5.91 -32.12 25.11
C SER A 326 5.71 -31.04 26.18
N HIS A 327 6.73 -30.19 26.35
CA HIS A 327 6.61 -28.93 27.07
C HIS A 327 6.23 -27.83 26.09
N PHE A 328 5.25 -27.02 26.44
CA PHE A 328 4.75 -25.94 25.60
C PHE A 328 5.10 -24.57 26.19
N PRO A 329 5.73 -23.67 25.43
CA PRO A 329 5.69 -22.25 25.70
C PRO A 329 4.27 -21.71 25.59
N GLN A 330 4.08 -20.41 25.87
CA GLN A 330 2.80 -19.77 25.65
C GLN A 330 2.35 -19.91 24.17
N PRO A 331 1.05 -20.04 23.92
CA PRO A 331 0.52 -20.02 22.55
C PRO A 331 0.88 -18.69 21.87
N HIS A 332 1.18 -18.75 20.58
CA HIS A 332 1.47 -17.57 19.79
C HIS A 332 0.41 -17.25 18.76
N TYR A 333 -0.56 -18.15 18.55
CA TYR A 333 -1.70 -17.95 17.68
C TYR A 333 -2.90 -18.80 18.14
N TYR A 334 -4.11 -18.34 17.83
CA TYR A 334 -5.38 -18.98 18.21
C TYR A 334 -6.24 -19.20 16.95
N PRO A 335 -5.94 -20.24 16.15
CA PRO A 335 -6.70 -20.52 14.94
C PRO A 335 -8.08 -21.07 15.25
N THR A 336 -9.09 -20.60 14.52
CA THR A 336 -10.44 -21.17 14.55
C THR A 336 -10.59 -22.27 13.52
N SER A 337 -11.26 -23.35 13.91
CA SER A 337 -11.48 -24.54 13.09
C SER A 337 -12.81 -24.48 12.36
N VAL A 338 -12.81 -24.86 11.09
CA VAL A 338 -13.99 -24.87 10.21
C VAL A 338 -14.12 -26.19 9.46
N MET A 339 -15.37 -26.55 9.12
CA MET A 339 -15.62 -27.64 8.20
C MET A 339 -15.69 -27.10 6.78
N VAL A 340 -14.90 -27.69 5.89
CA VAL A 340 -14.78 -27.30 4.48
C VAL A 340 -15.36 -28.38 3.58
N LYS A 341 -16.09 -27.96 2.57
CA LYS A 341 -16.76 -28.80 1.58
C LYS A 341 -16.53 -28.27 0.17
N ARG A 342 -16.93 -29.04 -0.84
CA ARG A 342 -16.96 -28.55 -2.23
C ARG A 342 -17.98 -27.43 -2.38
N LEU A 343 -17.67 -26.46 -3.20
CA LEU A 343 -18.56 -25.32 -3.51
C LEU A 343 -19.96 -25.82 -3.93
N GLY A 344 -20.98 -25.32 -3.24
CA GLY A 344 -22.39 -25.67 -3.49
C GLY A 344 -22.84 -27.07 -3.01
N TYR A 345 -22.00 -27.81 -2.30
CA TYR A 345 -22.39 -29.09 -1.74
C TYR A 345 -23.27 -28.91 -0.51
N LYS A 346 -24.51 -29.42 -0.55
CA LYS A 346 -25.49 -29.42 0.55
C LYS A 346 -25.55 -28.11 1.35
N PRO A 347 -25.91 -26.96 0.72
CA PRO A 347 -25.93 -25.69 1.41
C PRO A 347 -26.97 -25.66 2.53
N ASN A 348 -26.62 -25.17 3.71
CA ASN A 348 -27.48 -24.99 4.89
C ASN A 348 -28.19 -26.27 5.38
N VAL A 349 -27.56 -27.44 5.22
CA VAL A 349 -28.16 -28.73 5.68
C VAL A 349 -27.76 -29.04 7.11
N TYR A 350 -26.53 -28.76 7.49
CA TYR A 350 -25.95 -29.06 8.80
C TYR A 350 -25.69 -27.79 9.58
N SER A 351 -25.95 -27.76 10.87
CA SER A 351 -25.70 -26.64 11.77
C SER A 351 -24.66 -26.95 12.86
N HIS A 352 -24.23 -28.23 12.95
CA HIS A 352 -23.23 -28.68 13.93
C HIS A 352 -22.40 -29.81 13.36
N VAL A 353 -21.11 -29.87 13.76
CA VAL A 353 -20.18 -30.94 13.34
C VAL A 353 -20.73 -32.33 13.63
N SER A 354 -21.44 -32.53 14.77
CA SER A 354 -22.02 -33.81 15.14
C SER A 354 -23.05 -34.35 14.15
N GLN A 355 -23.67 -33.51 13.32
CA GLN A 355 -24.62 -33.92 12.29
C GLN A 355 -23.95 -34.52 11.05
N LEU A 356 -22.62 -34.35 10.91
CA LEU A 356 -21.86 -34.89 9.80
C LEU A 356 -21.58 -36.39 9.92
N ILE A 357 -22.27 -37.09 10.82
CA ILE A 357 -22.10 -38.54 11.06
C ILE A 357 -22.31 -39.38 9.80
N SER A 358 -23.16 -38.93 8.87
CA SER A 358 -23.47 -39.63 7.61
C SER A 358 -22.52 -39.23 6.47
N GLU A 359 -21.74 -38.16 6.63
CA GLU A 359 -20.83 -37.64 5.59
C GLU A 359 -19.46 -38.34 5.69
N ARG A 360 -18.72 -38.41 4.57
CA ARG A 360 -17.35 -38.91 4.56
C ARG A 360 -16.41 -37.75 4.94
N ILE A 361 -15.79 -37.86 6.11
CA ILE A 361 -14.92 -36.81 6.63
C ILE A 361 -13.45 -37.21 6.47
N GLY A 362 -12.65 -36.37 5.85
CA GLY A 362 -11.19 -36.52 5.72
C GLY A 362 -10.45 -35.76 6.78
N VAL A 363 -9.37 -36.38 7.27
CA VAL A 363 -8.39 -35.78 8.20
C VAL A 363 -6.99 -36.24 7.81
N VAL A 364 -5.97 -35.50 8.20
CA VAL A 364 -4.57 -35.96 8.12
C VAL A 364 -4.30 -36.87 9.32
N LYS A 365 -3.68 -38.01 9.06
CA LYS A 365 -3.40 -39.02 10.08
C LYS A 365 -2.54 -38.44 11.22
N ASP A 366 -2.94 -38.71 12.46
CA ASP A 366 -2.26 -38.27 13.69
C ASP A 366 -2.10 -36.76 13.86
N ASP A 367 -2.81 -35.95 13.02
CA ASP A 367 -2.85 -34.51 13.21
C ASP A 367 -3.81 -34.11 14.36
N PHE A 368 -3.93 -32.80 14.60
CA PHE A 368 -4.85 -32.28 15.61
C PHE A 368 -6.31 -32.56 15.28
N PHE A 369 -6.72 -32.46 14.01
CA PHE A 369 -8.10 -32.67 13.58
C PHE A 369 -8.50 -34.15 13.66
N ASP A 370 -7.59 -35.07 13.37
CA ASP A 370 -7.85 -36.51 13.56
C ASP A 370 -8.14 -36.81 15.04
N GLN A 371 -7.30 -36.32 15.96
CA GLN A 371 -7.50 -36.50 17.39
C GLN A 371 -8.79 -35.87 17.88
N MET A 372 -9.05 -34.63 17.52
CA MET A 372 -10.21 -33.86 17.94
C MET A 372 -11.52 -34.46 17.41
N LEU A 373 -11.60 -34.73 16.09
CA LEU A 373 -12.82 -35.29 15.49
C LEU A 373 -13.08 -36.73 15.93
N THR A 374 -12.06 -37.53 16.18
CA THR A 374 -12.21 -38.85 16.78
C THR A 374 -12.85 -38.77 18.18
N GLN A 375 -12.50 -37.74 18.98
CA GLN A 375 -13.12 -37.50 20.29
C GLN A 375 -14.54 -36.93 20.17
N MET A 376 -14.77 -35.99 19.25
CA MET A 376 -16.11 -35.38 19.04
C MET A 376 -17.11 -36.35 18.38
N LEU A 377 -16.65 -37.26 17.54
CA LEU A 377 -17.44 -38.18 16.75
C LEU A 377 -16.98 -39.65 16.99
N PRO A 378 -17.08 -40.19 18.20
CA PRO A 378 -16.44 -41.48 18.59
C PRO A 378 -16.96 -42.68 17.82
N LEU A 379 -18.15 -42.59 17.20
CA LEU A 379 -18.76 -43.68 16.39
C LEU A 379 -18.55 -43.47 14.89
N LYS A 380 -17.83 -42.45 14.50
CA LYS A 380 -17.56 -42.11 13.12
C LYS A 380 -16.22 -42.64 12.67
N GLU A 381 -16.19 -43.38 11.59
CA GLU A 381 -14.96 -43.72 10.89
C GLU A 381 -14.51 -42.51 10.04
N LEU A 382 -13.30 -42.00 10.32
CA LEU A 382 -12.68 -40.90 9.60
C LEU A 382 -11.78 -41.47 8.48
N ASN A 383 -11.75 -40.77 7.33
CA ASN A 383 -10.85 -41.09 6.22
C ASN A 383 -9.51 -40.40 6.47
N ARG A 384 -8.47 -41.18 6.79
CA ARG A 384 -7.13 -40.69 7.14
C ARG A 384 -6.22 -40.63 5.93
N PHE A 385 -5.58 -39.49 5.73
CA PHE A 385 -4.64 -39.24 4.64
C PHE A 385 -3.25 -38.93 5.17
N ASP A 386 -2.22 -39.24 4.38
CA ASP A 386 -0.82 -39.02 4.77
C ASP A 386 -0.39 -37.54 4.61
N SER A 387 -1.16 -36.74 3.89
CA SER A 387 -0.90 -35.31 3.72
C SER A 387 -2.17 -34.52 3.44
N GLN A 388 -2.10 -33.20 3.69
CA GLN A 388 -3.19 -32.28 3.39
C GLN A 388 -3.51 -32.21 1.89
N GLN A 389 -2.51 -32.29 1.02
CA GLN A 389 -2.72 -32.28 -0.42
C GLN A 389 -3.54 -33.49 -0.87
N LEU A 390 -3.21 -34.70 -0.41
CA LEU A 390 -3.97 -35.91 -0.71
C LEU A 390 -5.40 -35.82 -0.19
N MET A 391 -5.61 -35.25 1.00
CA MET A 391 -6.92 -35.05 1.59
C MET A 391 -7.75 -34.05 0.74
N LEU A 392 -7.15 -32.95 0.28
CA LEU A 392 -7.80 -31.96 -0.57
C LEU A 392 -8.13 -32.56 -1.95
N ASP A 393 -7.22 -33.31 -2.55
CA ASP A 393 -7.43 -33.99 -3.83
C ASP A 393 -8.61 -34.98 -3.74
N ALA A 394 -8.71 -35.74 -2.65
CA ALA A 394 -9.85 -36.66 -2.39
C ALA A 394 -11.19 -35.91 -2.22
N LEU A 395 -11.19 -34.71 -1.60
CA LEU A 395 -12.36 -33.84 -1.52
C LEU A 395 -12.81 -33.41 -2.91
N LEU A 396 -11.86 -32.95 -3.74
CA LEU A 396 -12.15 -32.51 -5.11
C LEU A 396 -12.58 -33.65 -6.01
N ALA A 397 -11.98 -34.84 -5.82
CA ALA A 397 -12.36 -36.10 -6.53
C ALA A 397 -13.69 -36.68 -6.09
N ARG A 398 -14.36 -36.12 -5.07
CA ARG A 398 -15.61 -36.60 -4.47
C ARG A 398 -15.49 -37.96 -3.73
N GLU A 399 -14.30 -38.31 -3.33
CA GLU A 399 -14.04 -39.49 -2.51
C GLU A 399 -14.45 -39.26 -1.05
N ILE A 400 -14.33 -38.00 -0.58
CA ILE A 400 -14.81 -37.51 0.70
C ILE A 400 -15.71 -36.27 0.50
N ASP A 401 -16.46 -35.89 1.54
CA ASP A 401 -17.50 -34.86 1.44
C ASP A 401 -17.12 -33.61 2.25
N TYR A 402 -16.43 -33.78 3.37
CA TYR A 402 -15.96 -32.73 4.27
C TYR A 402 -14.53 -32.97 4.70
N ILE A 403 -13.81 -31.90 4.98
CA ILE A 403 -12.51 -31.89 5.65
C ILE A 403 -12.52 -30.85 6.75
N ALA A 404 -11.74 -31.05 7.81
CA ALA A 404 -11.51 -30.05 8.84
C ALA A 404 -10.20 -29.33 8.57
N MET A 405 -10.20 -28.01 8.72
CA MET A 405 -8.99 -27.20 8.68
C MET A 405 -9.18 -25.91 9.48
N ASP A 406 -8.11 -25.19 9.74
CA ASP A 406 -8.22 -23.86 10.32
C ASP A 406 -8.53 -22.79 9.25
N THR A 407 -9.05 -21.67 9.72
CA THR A 407 -9.48 -20.54 8.85
C THR A 407 -8.32 -19.92 8.10
N ALA A 408 -7.10 -19.84 8.70
CA ALA A 408 -5.94 -19.25 8.05
C ALA A 408 -5.48 -20.09 6.86
N MET A 409 -5.51 -21.41 7.02
CA MET A 409 -5.21 -22.37 5.94
C MET A 409 -6.27 -22.31 4.84
N LEU A 410 -7.57 -22.31 5.19
CA LEU A 410 -8.64 -22.16 4.21
C LEU A 410 -8.47 -20.88 3.38
N ASN A 411 -8.22 -19.76 4.05
CA ASN A 411 -7.98 -18.49 3.39
C ASN A 411 -6.80 -18.53 2.40
N HIS A 412 -5.76 -19.31 2.71
CA HIS A 412 -4.66 -19.52 1.77
C HIS A 412 -5.12 -20.25 0.50
N PHE A 413 -5.79 -21.40 0.64
CA PHE A 413 -6.29 -22.16 -0.51
C PHE A 413 -7.21 -21.34 -1.40
N LEU A 414 -8.06 -20.52 -0.80
CA LEU A 414 -8.98 -19.66 -1.54
C LEU A 414 -8.29 -18.50 -2.28
N ARG A 415 -7.03 -18.20 -1.96
CA ARG A 415 -6.21 -17.13 -2.59
C ARG A 415 -5.27 -17.63 -3.68
N LEU A 416 -5.04 -18.93 -3.76
CA LEU A 416 -4.26 -19.49 -4.86
C LEU A 416 -4.89 -19.09 -6.20
N SER A 417 -4.07 -18.77 -7.19
CA SER A 417 -4.49 -18.29 -8.52
C SER A 417 -5.37 -19.27 -9.29
N GLU A 418 -5.37 -20.53 -8.91
CA GLU A 418 -6.31 -21.53 -9.35
C GLU A 418 -7.52 -21.52 -8.41
N LEU A 419 -8.68 -21.16 -8.93
CA LEU A 419 -9.95 -21.17 -8.20
C LEU A 419 -10.27 -22.60 -7.76
N ILE A 420 -9.84 -22.97 -6.55
CA ILE A 420 -10.19 -24.25 -5.96
C ILE A 420 -11.66 -24.18 -5.52
N PRO A 421 -12.55 -25.08 -6.04
CA PRO A 421 -13.99 -25.01 -5.79
C PRO A 421 -14.36 -25.59 -4.41
N ILE A 422 -13.85 -24.98 -3.35
CA ILE A 422 -14.16 -25.32 -1.96
C ILE A 422 -14.74 -24.10 -1.24
N GLU A 423 -15.50 -24.37 -0.19
CA GLU A 423 -16.09 -23.35 0.68
C GLU A 423 -16.18 -23.85 2.12
N GLN A 424 -16.16 -22.92 3.06
CA GLN A 424 -16.56 -23.20 4.43
C GLN A 424 -18.05 -23.53 4.49
N ASP A 425 -18.45 -24.44 5.40
CA ASP A 425 -19.86 -24.62 5.72
C ASP A 425 -20.31 -23.56 6.72
N ASP A 426 -20.83 -22.43 6.21
CA ASP A 426 -21.21 -21.27 7.01
C ASP A 426 -22.34 -21.58 8.03
N ALA A 427 -23.15 -22.61 7.77
CA ALA A 427 -24.20 -23.01 8.70
C ALA A 427 -23.66 -23.75 9.93
N ILE A 428 -22.53 -24.45 9.79
CA ILE A 428 -21.76 -25.01 10.91
C ILE A 428 -20.92 -23.91 11.57
N GLY A 429 -20.31 -23.03 10.75
CA GLY A 429 -19.47 -21.94 11.21
C GLY A 429 -18.14 -22.38 11.82
N GLU A 430 -17.56 -21.51 12.62
CA GLU A 430 -16.38 -21.81 13.44
C GLU A 430 -16.82 -22.67 14.64
N PHE A 431 -16.22 -23.83 14.80
CA PHE A 431 -16.72 -24.79 15.80
C PHE A 431 -15.73 -25.09 16.93
N TYR A 432 -14.46 -24.67 16.78
CA TYR A 432 -13.43 -24.85 17.78
C TYR A 432 -12.34 -23.80 17.64
N GLU A 433 -11.83 -23.28 18.75
CA GLU A 433 -10.64 -22.43 18.81
C GLU A 433 -9.52 -23.21 19.47
N SER A 434 -8.37 -23.31 18.80
CA SER A 434 -7.23 -24.07 19.28
C SER A 434 -6.07 -23.15 19.70
N GLU A 435 -5.20 -23.66 20.55
CA GLU A 435 -3.98 -22.98 21.00
C GLU A 435 -2.80 -23.49 20.19
N LEU A 436 -2.25 -22.67 19.28
CA LEU A 436 -1.08 -23.02 18.51
C LEU A 436 0.20 -22.55 19.19
N SER A 437 1.13 -23.46 19.40
CA SER A 437 2.41 -23.21 20.02
C SER A 437 3.53 -23.98 19.30
N VAL A 438 4.63 -24.19 19.97
CA VAL A 438 5.72 -25.08 19.58
C VAL A 438 5.90 -26.15 20.66
N GLY A 439 6.24 -27.34 20.28
CA GLY A 439 6.50 -28.44 21.22
C GLY A 439 8.00 -28.59 21.49
N LEU A 440 8.40 -28.50 22.75
CA LEU A 440 9.76 -28.89 23.17
C LEU A 440 9.72 -30.31 23.72
N ALA A 441 10.71 -31.15 23.33
CA ALA A 441 10.79 -32.53 23.76
C ALA A 441 10.84 -32.66 25.30
N THR A 442 10.28 -33.76 25.85
CA THR A 442 10.32 -34.07 27.29
C THR A 442 11.73 -34.47 27.71
N SER A 443 12.65 -33.54 27.61
CA SER A 443 14.05 -33.64 28.07
C SER A 443 14.28 -32.54 29.13
N GLN A 444 15.33 -32.70 29.95
CA GLN A 444 15.74 -31.66 30.87
C GLN A 444 15.93 -30.31 30.16
N ARG A 445 16.48 -30.31 28.96
CA ARG A 445 16.70 -29.13 28.15
C ARG A 445 15.38 -28.49 27.71
N GLY A 446 14.40 -29.27 27.24
CA GLY A 446 13.10 -28.80 26.83
C GLY A 446 12.28 -28.24 28.00
N GLU A 447 12.27 -28.92 29.16
CA GLU A 447 11.62 -28.47 30.39
C GLU A 447 12.16 -27.11 30.85
N ILE A 448 13.46 -26.95 30.89
CA ILE A 448 14.12 -25.70 31.33
C ILE A 448 13.92 -24.58 30.34
N LEU A 449 13.97 -24.84 29.01
CA LEU A 449 13.88 -23.79 27.98
C LEU A 449 12.45 -23.34 27.66
N ALA A 450 11.42 -24.13 27.91
CA ALA A 450 10.04 -23.76 27.59
C ALA A 450 9.59 -22.41 28.20
N PRO A 451 9.86 -22.11 29.50
CA PRO A 451 9.56 -20.79 30.06
C PRO A 451 10.33 -19.63 29.41
N TYR A 452 11.57 -19.88 28.97
CA TYR A 452 12.37 -18.85 28.26
C TYR A 452 11.86 -18.58 26.87
N PHE A 453 11.43 -19.60 26.13
CA PHE A 453 10.72 -19.41 24.88
C PHE A 453 9.42 -18.64 25.08
N SER A 454 8.64 -18.90 26.15
CA SER A 454 7.45 -18.10 26.48
C SER A 454 7.79 -16.63 26.64
N ARG A 455 8.84 -16.30 27.40
CA ARG A 455 9.29 -14.92 27.59
C ARG A 455 9.80 -14.28 26.29
N ALA A 456 10.54 -15.03 25.47
CA ALA A 456 11.00 -14.53 24.16
C ALA A 456 9.84 -14.25 23.22
N ILE A 457 8.84 -15.14 23.16
CA ILE A 457 7.63 -14.97 22.36
C ILE A 457 6.84 -13.74 22.82
N SER A 458 6.71 -13.49 24.15
CA SER A 458 6.01 -12.30 24.69
C SER A 458 6.72 -10.99 24.37
N MET A 459 7.99 -11.01 23.98
CA MET A 459 8.73 -9.82 23.55
C MET A 459 8.51 -9.49 22.06
N LEU A 460 7.92 -10.39 21.29
CA LEU A 460 7.64 -10.19 19.86
C LEU A 460 6.32 -9.44 19.67
N ASP A 461 6.25 -8.63 18.64
CA ASP A 461 5.00 -8.03 18.16
C ASP A 461 4.22 -9.11 17.36
N LEU A 462 3.51 -9.96 18.12
CA LEU A 462 2.74 -11.08 17.54
C LEU A 462 1.65 -10.58 16.61
N GLU A 463 0.98 -9.47 16.93
CA GLU A 463 -0.09 -8.92 16.08
C GLU A 463 0.45 -8.55 14.70
N LYS A 464 1.62 -7.94 14.65
CA LYS A 464 2.27 -7.57 13.39
C LYS A 464 2.73 -8.79 12.59
N ILE A 465 3.28 -9.81 13.26
CA ILE A 465 3.71 -11.05 12.60
C ILE A 465 2.49 -11.80 12.08
N VAL A 466 1.46 -11.96 12.91
CA VAL A 466 0.20 -12.63 12.53
C VAL A 466 -0.48 -11.91 11.38
N ALA A 467 -0.62 -10.59 11.44
CA ALA A 467 -1.25 -9.79 10.39
C ALA A 467 -0.52 -9.87 9.03
N HIS A 468 0.78 -10.20 9.05
CA HIS A 468 1.54 -10.40 7.81
C HIS A 468 1.16 -11.70 7.09
N TYR A 469 0.83 -12.76 7.84
CA TYR A 469 0.56 -14.09 7.32
C TYR A 469 -0.92 -14.47 7.36
N ASP A 470 -1.65 -14.13 8.43
CA ASP A 470 -3.09 -14.38 8.56
C ASP A 470 -3.88 -13.24 7.90
N LEU A 471 -4.16 -13.44 6.65
CA LEU A 471 -4.93 -12.50 5.84
C LEU A 471 -6.42 -12.79 6.02
N ARG A 472 -7.01 -12.18 7.03
CA ARG A 472 -8.42 -12.36 7.44
C ARG A 472 -9.46 -12.00 6.37
N PRO A 473 -10.72 -12.48 6.54
CA PRO A 473 -11.65 -12.90 5.48
C PRO A 473 -12.26 -11.87 4.55
N ASP A 474 -12.05 -10.59 4.68
CA ASP A 474 -12.60 -9.58 3.74
C ASP A 474 -11.87 -9.51 2.38
N TRP A 475 -10.88 -10.40 2.17
CA TRP A 475 -10.12 -10.42 0.92
C TRP A 475 -10.99 -10.79 -0.31
N ARG A 476 -12.03 -11.62 -0.16
CA ARG A 476 -12.96 -11.91 -1.28
C ARG A 476 -13.73 -10.67 -1.68
N THR A 477 -14.30 -9.96 -0.73
CA THR A 477 -14.99 -8.69 -0.99
C THR A 477 -14.02 -7.62 -1.47
N ALA A 478 -12.81 -7.56 -0.93
CA ALA A 478 -11.73 -6.68 -1.41
C ALA A 478 -11.29 -7.04 -2.84
N LEU A 479 -11.09 -8.34 -3.13
CA LEU A 479 -10.73 -8.83 -4.46
C LEU A 479 -11.86 -8.59 -5.47
N GLU A 480 -13.12 -8.87 -5.10
CA GLU A 480 -14.29 -8.58 -5.95
C GLU A 480 -14.41 -7.08 -6.22
N TYR A 481 -14.14 -6.24 -5.23
CA TYR A 481 -14.12 -4.79 -5.38
C TYR A 481 -12.98 -4.35 -6.29
N GLU A 482 -11.76 -4.86 -6.13
CA GLU A 482 -10.62 -4.57 -7.01
C GLU A 482 -10.86 -5.03 -8.45
N VAL A 483 -11.37 -6.23 -8.65
CA VAL A 483 -11.73 -6.75 -9.99
C VAL A 483 -12.84 -5.90 -10.61
N ARG A 484 -13.86 -5.52 -9.84
CA ARG A 484 -14.93 -4.64 -10.31
C ARG A 484 -14.40 -3.25 -10.67
N LEU A 485 -13.51 -2.69 -9.84
CA LEU A 485 -12.86 -1.40 -10.10
C LEU A 485 -11.97 -1.47 -11.35
N ALA A 486 -11.20 -2.54 -11.51
CA ALA A 486 -10.36 -2.78 -12.69
C ALA A 486 -11.19 -2.90 -13.97
N THR A 487 -12.30 -3.64 -13.93
CA THR A 487 -13.21 -3.78 -15.09
C THR A 487 -13.91 -2.46 -15.43
N GLN A 488 -14.32 -1.68 -14.44
CA GLN A 488 -14.88 -0.34 -14.64
C GLN A 488 -13.87 0.62 -15.25
N THR A 489 -12.64 0.64 -14.74
CA THR A 489 -11.57 1.49 -15.28
C THR A 489 -11.19 1.10 -16.71
N GLN A 490 -11.14 -0.18 -17.05
CA GLN A 490 -10.95 -0.67 -18.40
C GLN A 490 -12.09 -0.24 -19.33
N ALA A 491 -13.34 -0.36 -18.89
CA ALA A 491 -14.50 0.07 -19.65
C ALA A 491 -14.49 1.58 -19.94
N VAL A 492 -14.16 2.40 -18.94
CA VAL A 492 -13.99 3.85 -19.12
C VAL A 492 -12.84 4.15 -20.09
N PHE A 493 -11.71 3.46 -19.97
CA PHE A 493 -10.59 3.66 -20.87
C PHE A 493 -10.95 3.32 -22.33
N ILE A 494 -11.63 2.20 -22.56
CA ILE A 494 -12.14 1.81 -23.90
C ILE A 494 -13.12 2.86 -24.44
N PHE A 495 -14.03 3.33 -23.59
CA PHE A 495 -14.99 4.38 -23.99
C PHE A 495 -14.28 5.67 -24.40
N VAL A 496 -13.30 6.14 -23.64
CA VAL A 496 -12.50 7.33 -23.97
C VAL A 496 -11.75 7.14 -25.29
N LEU A 497 -11.19 5.96 -25.52
CA LEU A 497 -10.46 5.65 -26.74
C LEU A 497 -11.36 5.63 -27.97
N VAL A 498 -12.55 5.01 -27.88
CA VAL A 498 -13.57 5.00 -28.92
C VAL A 498 -14.10 6.40 -29.19
N PHE A 499 -14.35 7.19 -28.14
CA PHE A 499 -14.77 8.58 -28.26
C PHE A 499 -13.71 9.44 -28.96
N ALA A 500 -12.44 9.31 -28.55
CA ALA A 500 -11.31 10.02 -29.16
C ALA A 500 -11.15 9.64 -30.66
N LEU A 501 -11.32 8.36 -30.99
CA LEU A 501 -11.32 7.90 -32.38
C LEU A 501 -12.47 8.51 -33.16
N GLY A 502 -13.69 8.54 -32.60
CA GLY A 502 -14.86 9.15 -33.19
C GLY A 502 -14.66 10.65 -33.49
N VAL A 503 -14.15 11.39 -32.50
CA VAL A 503 -13.79 12.80 -32.64
C VAL A 503 -12.73 13.00 -33.73
N THR A 504 -11.70 12.18 -33.72
CA THR A 504 -10.61 12.25 -34.72
C THR A 504 -11.15 12.00 -36.14
N LEU A 505 -12.00 11.01 -36.34
CA LEU A 505 -12.65 10.73 -37.61
C LEU A 505 -13.59 11.87 -38.06
N TYR A 506 -14.33 12.43 -37.12
CA TYR A 506 -15.19 13.59 -37.37
C TYR A 506 -14.38 14.80 -37.84
N LEU A 507 -13.33 15.17 -37.11
CA LEU A 507 -12.44 16.27 -37.47
C LEU A 507 -11.70 16.01 -38.78
N TYR A 508 -11.29 14.77 -39.05
CA TYR A 508 -10.69 14.39 -40.30
C TYR A 508 -11.63 14.58 -41.50
N ARG A 509 -12.91 14.19 -41.35
CA ARG A 509 -13.93 14.41 -42.40
C ARG A 509 -14.15 15.91 -42.59
N GLN A 510 -14.38 16.68 -41.56
CA GLN A 510 -14.60 18.12 -41.62
C GLN A 510 -13.42 18.87 -42.27
N SER A 511 -12.20 18.46 -41.98
CA SER A 511 -10.99 19.07 -42.57
C SER A 511 -10.75 18.74 -44.05
N ASN A 512 -11.35 17.66 -44.59
CA ASN A 512 -11.08 17.16 -45.93
C ASN A 512 -12.24 17.32 -46.90
N THR A 513 -13.40 17.79 -46.48
CA THR A 513 -14.59 17.99 -47.30
C THR A 513 -14.96 19.47 -47.39
N ASP A 514 -15.62 19.86 -48.50
CA ASP A 514 -16.25 21.18 -48.68
C ASP A 514 -17.64 21.10 -48.08
N ASN A 515 -17.95 21.99 -47.12
CA ASN A 515 -19.20 21.96 -46.35
C ASN A 515 -20.45 22.27 -47.20
N LEU A 516 -20.31 23.02 -48.32
CA LEU A 516 -21.43 23.37 -49.16
C LEU A 516 -21.80 22.26 -50.14
N THR A 517 -20.79 21.65 -50.75
CA THR A 517 -20.97 20.68 -51.86
C THR A 517 -20.81 19.23 -51.46
N GLY A 518 -20.22 18.94 -50.30
CA GLY A 518 -19.90 17.58 -49.85
C GLY A 518 -18.73 16.91 -50.60
N LEU A 519 -18.19 17.57 -51.59
CA LEU A 519 -17.02 17.14 -52.35
C LEU A 519 -15.75 17.28 -51.49
N ARG A 520 -14.64 16.71 -51.89
CA ARG A 520 -13.37 16.93 -51.25
C ARG A 520 -12.90 18.38 -51.47
N ASN A 521 -12.22 18.94 -50.47
CA ASN A 521 -11.73 20.32 -50.55
C ASN A 521 -10.31 20.40 -51.17
N ARG A 522 -9.83 21.62 -51.42
CA ARG A 522 -8.52 21.95 -51.94
C ARG A 522 -7.39 21.31 -51.14
N ARG A 523 -7.51 21.34 -49.78
CA ARG A 523 -6.51 20.75 -48.88
C ARG A 523 -6.38 19.22 -49.11
N SER A 524 -7.50 18.53 -49.24
CA SER A 524 -7.53 17.09 -49.52
C SER A 524 -6.89 16.75 -50.89
N LEU A 525 -7.06 17.59 -51.89
CA LEU A 525 -6.41 17.46 -53.20
C LEU A 525 -4.88 17.59 -53.07
N GLN A 526 -4.41 18.66 -52.42
CA GLN A 526 -2.98 18.92 -52.20
C GLN A 526 -2.29 17.81 -51.41
N VAL A 527 -2.91 17.36 -50.33
CA VAL A 527 -2.35 16.26 -49.51
C VAL A 527 -2.25 14.96 -50.31
N LYS A 528 -3.31 14.64 -51.07
CA LYS A 528 -3.37 13.36 -51.83
C LYS A 528 -2.34 13.31 -52.94
N TYR A 529 -2.12 14.43 -53.63
CA TYR A 529 -1.22 14.48 -54.81
C TYR A 529 0.05 15.30 -54.53
N ARG A 530 0.48 15.36 -53.28
CA ARG A 530 1.70 16.03 -52.84
C ARG A 530 2.96 15.49 -53.56
N GLN A 531 2.97 14.21 -53.87
CA GLN A 531 4.09 13.54 -54.54
C GLN A 531 4.02 13.60 -56.08
N GLY A 532 3.01 14.28 -56.64
CA GLY A 532 2.76 14.40 -58.07
C GLY A 532 1.54 13.63 -58.54
N VAL A 533 1.20 13.90 -59.81
CA VAL A 533 0.04 13.32 -60.51
C VAL A 533 0.57 12.29 -61.51
N PRO A 534 0.12 11.02 -61.47
CA PRO A 534 0.53 10.00 -62.43
C PRO A 534 0.22 10.40 -63.88
N LYS A 535 1.08 9.97 -64.85
CA LYS A 535 0.96 10.34 -66.26
C LYS A 535 -0.40 9.97 -66.90
N ASP A 536 -0.99 8.87 -66.47
CA ASP A 536 -2.23 8.31 -67.06
C ASP A 536 -3.49 8.74 -66.32
N LEU A 537 -3.37 9.53 -65.19
CA LEU A 537 -4.50 10.04 -64.42
C LEU A 537 -5.11 11.24 -65.17
N ALA A 538 -6.33 11.12 -65.68
CA ALA A 538 -7.05 12.23 -66.30
C ALA A 538 -7.45 13.27 -65.25
N ILE A 539 -7.32 14.54 -65.57
CA ILE A 539 -7.78 15.69 -64.80
C ILE A 539 -8.77 16.46 -65.66
N LEU A 540 -9.95 16.70 -65.14
CA LEU A 540 -10.92 17.64 -65.68
C LEU A 540 -10.98 18.85 -64.72
N TYR A 541 -10.75 20.01 -65.26
CA TYR A 541 -10.92 21.31 -64.61
C TYR A 541 -12.25 21.88 -65.07
N LEU A 542 -13.13 22.18 -64.09
CA LEU A 542 -14.46 22.73 -64.38
C LEU A 542 -14.57 24.11 -63.73
N ASP A 543 -15.13 25.07 -64.50
CA ASP A 543 -15.38 26.42 -64.05
C ASP A 543 -16.78 26.85 -64.50
N ILE A 544 -17.57 27.38 -63.58
CA ILE A 544 -18.96 27.80 -63.89
C ILE A 544 -18.94 29.14 -64.60
N ASN A 545 -19.38 29.18 -65.84
CA ASN A 545 -19.37 30.40 -66.62
C ASN A 545 -20.30 31.47 -66.02
N LYS A 546 -19.75 32.70 -65.91
CA LYS A 546 -20.46 33.85 -65.38
C LYS A 546 -21.04 33.65 -63.95
N PHE A 547 -20.43 32.82 -63.11
CA PHE A 547 -20.91 32.50 -61.77
C PHE A 547 -21.12 33.76 -60.92
N LYS A 548 -20.21 34.73 -61.02
CA LYS A 548 -20.35 35.99 -60.32
C LYS A 548 -21.65 36.73 -60.77
N GLN A 549 -21.97 36.73 -62.05
CA GLN A 549 -23.18 37.34 -62.57
C GLN A 549 -24.44 36.61 -62.07
N ILE A 550 -24.39 35.30 -61.90
CA ILE A 550 -25.47 34.51 -61.28
C ILE A 550 -25.70 34.96 -59.86
N ASN A 551 -24.60 35.08 -59.05
CA ASN A 551 -24.67 35.57 -57.70
C ASN A 551 -25.22 37.01 -57.59
N ASP A 552 -24.74 37.89 -58.46
CA ASP A 552 -25.14 39.30 -58.44
C ASP A 552 -26.62 39.50 -58.89
N THR A 553 -27.12 38.64 -59.82
CA THR A 553 -28.50 38.74 -60.36
C THR A 553 -29.51 37.98 -59.50
N TYR A 554 -29.20 36.77 -59.06
CA TYR A 554 -30.15 35.87 -58.37
C TYR A 554 -29.84 35.66 -56.89
N GLY A 555 -28.76 36.28 -56.41
CA GLY A 555 -28.33 36.20 -55.00
C GLY A 555 -27.45 34.97 -54.70
N HIS A 556 -26.65 35.05 -53.65
CA HIS A 556 -25.72 34.02 -53.27
C HIS A 556 -26.40 32.66 -52.96
N ARG A 557 -27.66 32.63 -52.51
CA ARG A 557 -28.42 31.38 -52.34
C ARG A 557 -28.64 30.62 -53.66
N ALA A 558 -28.87 31.35 -54.73
CA ALA A 558 -28.96 30.73 -56.08
C ALA A 558 -27.63 30.17 -56.52
N GLY A 559 -26.52 30.90 -56.34
CA GLY A 559 -25.19 30.41 -56.58
C GLY A 559 -24.83 29.18 -55.77
N ASP A 560 -25.11 29.18 -54.48
CA ASP A 560 -24.90 28.00 -53.61
C ASP A 560 -25.69 26.79 -54.12
N LYS A 561 -26.91 26.98 -54.59
CA LYS A 561 -27.71 25.91 -55.17
C LYS A 561 -27.16 25.40 -56.50
N VAL A 562 -26.61 26.26 -57.34
CA VAL A 562 -25.90 25.87 -58.56
C VAL A 562 -24.70 24.97 -58.22
N LEU A 563 -23.91 25.38 -57.19
CA LEU A 563 -22.74 24.58 -56.75
C LEU A 563 -23.17 23.20 -56.20
N GLN A 564 -24.25 23.15 -55.44
CA GLN A 564 -24.82 21.89 -54.94
C GLN A 564 -25.33 20.98 -56.07
N LEU A 565 -26.09 21.57 -57.02
CA LEU A 565 -26.60 20.81 -58.16
C LEU A 565 -25.44 20.27 -59.05
N LEU A 566 -24.41 21.09 -59.26
CA LEU A 566 -23.22 20.63 -60.00
C LEU A 566 -22.50 19.49 -59.28
N SER A 567 -22.35 19.59 -57.95
CA SER A 567 -21.74 18.53 -57.19
C SER A 567 -22.51 17.22 -57.26
N LEU A 568 -23.83 17.26 -57.21
CA LEU A 568 -24.71 16.10 -57.42
C LEU A 568 -24.58 15.52 -58.83
N LYS A 569 -24.50 16.39 -59.85
CA LYS A 569 -24.26 15.93 -61.21
C LYS A 569 -22.89 15.31 -61.41
N ILE A 570 -21.86 15.92 -60.80
CA ILE A 570 -20.47 15.33 -60.78
C ILE A 570 -20.48 13.93 -60.16
N HIS A 571 -21.13 13.74 -59.00
CA HIS A 571 -21.26 12.44 -58.38
C HIS A 571 -21.93 11.37 -59.23
N ARG A 572 -22.89 11.78 -60.08
CA ARG A 572 -23.63 10.88 -61.00
C ARG A 572 -22.80 10.51 -62.24
N VAL A 573 -22.09 11.49 -62.77
CA VAL A 573 -21.40 11.37 -64.07
C VAL A 573 -19.96 10.85 -63.93
N TRP A 574 -19.29 11.20 -62.82
CA TRP A 574 -17.88 10.92 -62.62
C TRP A 574 -17.63 9.88 -61.54
N ALA A 575 -17.04 8.75 -61.93
CA ALA A 575 -16.71 7.68 -60.99
C ALA A 575 -15.40 7.89 -60.23
N GLY A 576 -14.59 8.91 -60.58
CA GLY A 576 -13.32 9.21 -59.97
C GLY A 576 -13.45 10.10 -58.72
N ARG A 577 -12.35 10.70 -58.32
CA ARG A 577 -12.33 11.64 -57.17
C ARG A 577 -12.71 13.05 -57.64
N SER A 578 -13.53 13.71 -56.84
CA SER A 578 -14.01 15.04 -57.14
C SER A 578 -13.67 15.99 -56.02
N TYR A 579 -13.24 17.19 -56.39
CA TYR A 579 -12.76 18.21 -55.48
C TYR A 579 -13.37 19.56 -55.84
N ARG A 580 -13.71 20.37 -54.87
CA ARG A 580 -13.96 21.82 -55.05
C ARG A 580 -12.72 22.57 -54.54
N ILE A 581 -12.07 23.35 -55.39
CA ILE A 581 -10.80 24.02 -55.08
C ILE A 581 -10.93 25.54 -54.91
N GLY A 582 -11.98 26.13 -55.46
CA GLY A 582 -12.27 27.54 -55.43
C GLY A 582 -13.77 27.81 -55.31
N GLY A 583 -14.20 29.06 -55.46
CA GLY A 583 -15.59 29.46 -55.42
C GLY A 583 -16.50 28.67 -56.36
N ASP A 584 -16.15 28.63 -57.61
CA ASP A 584 -16.84 28.01 -58.74
C ASP A 584 -16.00 26.97 -59.49
N GLU A 585 -14.82 26.61 -58.96
CA GLU A 585 -13.86 25.74 -59.60
C GLU A 585 -13.91 24.32 -58.99
N PHE A 586 -13.99 23.33 -59.87
CA PHE A 586 -14.02 21.90 -59.50
C PHE A 586 -12.94 21.10 -60.27
N ILE A 587 -12.34 20.15 -59.59
CA ILE A 587 -11.38 19.27 -60.17
C ILE A 587 -11.84 17.83 -60.06
N LEU A 588 -11.88 17.13 -61.16
CA LEU A 588 -12.19 15.70 -61.22
C LEU A 588 -10.94 14.91 -61.64
N LEU A 589 -10.63 13.87 -60.93
CA LEU A 589 -9.48 13.01 -61.22
C LEU A 589 -9.90 11.54 -61.30
N GLY A 590 -9.43 10.86 -62.31
CA GLY A 590 -9.77 9.45 -62.51
C GLY A 590 -9.05 8.83 -63.70
N TYR A 591 -9.40 7.60 -64.00
CA TYR A 591 -8.89 6.83 -65.15
C TYR A 591 -10.06 6.44 -66.08
N PRO A 592 -10.72 7.40 -66.74
CA PRO A 592 -11.83 7.11 -67.63
C PRO A 592 -11.33 6.49 -68.95
N THR A 593 -12.17 5.69 -69.59
CA THR A 593 -12.01 5.38 -71.01
C THR A 593 -12.29 6.62 -71.88
N GLU A 594 -11.85 6.65 -73.16
CA GLU A 594 -12.12 7.78 -74.01
C GLU A 594 -13.63 8.08 -74.13
N THR A 595 -14.44 7.04 -74.25
CA THR A 595 -15.91 7.18 -74.28
C THR A 595 -16.50 7.73 -73.00
N GLN A 596 -16.00 7.33 -71.87
CA GLN A 596 -16.43 7.87 -70.56
C GLN A 596 -16.00 9.34 -70.39
N LEU A 597 -14.80 9.67 -70.83
CA LEU A 597 -14.28 11.01 -70.74
C LEU A 597 -15.11 11.98 -71.61
N THR A 598 -15.33 11.63 -72.90
CA THR A 598 -16.15 12.42 -73.85
C THR A 598 -17.56 12.62 -73.28
N ARG A 599 -18.18 11.57 -72.83
CA ARG A 599 -19.53 11.66 -72.21
C ARG A 599 -19.51 12.53 -70.95
N ALA A 600 -18.50 12.43 -70.12
CA ALA A 600 -18.42 13.27 -68.90
C ALA A 600 -18.27 14.76 -69.27
N ILE A 601 -17.49 15.10 -70.29
CA ILE A 601 -17.31 16.45 -70.78
C ILE A 601 -18.64 16.99 -71.31
N GLU A 602 -19.33 16.23 -72.18
CA GLU A 602 -20.62 16.62 -72.72
C GLU A 602 -21.69 16.86 -71.63
N GLU A 603 -21.84 15.88 -70.72
CA GLU A 603 -22.81 15.98 -69.65
C GLU A 603 -22.52 17.11 -68.66
N LEU A 604 -21.22 17.36 -68.37
CA LEU A 604 -20.82 18.37 -67.39
C LEU A 604 -20.70 19.79 -67.96
N SER A 605 -20.70 19.96 -69.29
CA SER A 605 -20.59 21.27 -69.94
C SER A 605 -21.85 22.16 -69.75
N ALA A 606 -22.97 21.60 -69.34
CA ALA A 606 -24.20 22.36 -69.09
C ALA A 606 -24.92 21.78 -67.87
N LEU A 607 -25.51 22.63 -67.07
CA LEU A 607 -26.26 22.25 -65.87
C LEU A 607 -27.68 22.86 -65.96
N ASP A 608 -28.68 22.00 -66.06
CA ASP A 608 -30.08 22.47 -65.97
C ASP A 608 -30.40 22.87 -64.56
N VAL A 609 -30.91 24.07 -64.39
CA VAL A 609 -31.31 24.64 -63.11
C VAL A 609 -32.82 24.92 -63.16
N LYS A 610 -33.55 24.44 -62.16
CA LYS A 610 -34.99 24.61 -62.06
C LYS A 610 -35.37 24.93 -60.63
N GLY A 611 -36.26 25.90 -60.41
CA GLY A 611 -36.76 26.23 -59.08
C GLY A 611 -36.96 27.72 -58.89
N GLU A 612 -37.67 28.10 -57.85
CA GLU A 612 -38.04 29.50 -57.55
C GLU A 612 -36.84 30.45 -57.39
N HIS A 613 -35.65 29.91 -57.09
CA HIS A 613 -34.45 30.71 -56.87
C HIS A 613 -33.73 31.16 -58.13
N PHE A 614 -34.12 30.66 -59.33
CA PHE A 614 -33.42 30.88 -60.57
C PHE A 614 -34.12 31.80 -61.55
N GLY A 615 -35.36 32.26 -61.27
CA GLY A 615 -36.15 33.11 -62.17
C GLY A 615 -36.19 32.53 -63.59
N ASP A 616 -35.73 33.30 -64.56
CA ASP A 616 -35.69 32.90 -65.99
C ASP A 616 -34.43 32.08 -66.36
N LEU A 617 -33.54 31.80 -65.38
CA LEU A 617 -32.33 31.02 -65.65
C LEU A 617 -32.67 29.50 -65.73
N ASN A 618 -32.65 28.93 -66.91
CA ASN A 618 -32.97 27.52 -67.15
C ASN A 618 -31.75 26.64 -67.22
N GLN A 619 -30.59 27.20 -67.58
CA GLN A 619 -29.36 26.46 -67.81
C GLN A 619 -28.13 27.29 -67.44
N VAL A 620 -27.14 26.65 -66.83
CA VAL A 620 -25.83 27.21 -66.52
C VAL A 620 -24.82 26.47 -67.33
N THR A 621 -23.97 27.19 -68.07
CA THR A 621 -22.89 26.59 -68.88
C THR A 621 -21.62 26.45 -68.02
N ILE A 622 -20.89 25.37 -68.17
CA ILE A 622 -19.66 25.04 -67.44
C ILE A 622 -18.55 24.83 -68.44
N SER A 623 -17.45 25.49 -68.29
CA SER A 623 -16.26 25.29 -69.09
C SER A 623 -15.48 24.12 -68.50
N VAL A 624 -15.10 23.20 -69.39
CA VAL A 624 -14.37 21.98 -69.00
C VAL A 624 -13.05 21.95 -69.77
N GLY A 625 -11.95 21.92 -69.03
CA GLY A 625 -10.62 21.69 -69.57
C GLY A 625 -10.08 20.34 -69.15
N VAL A 626 -9.26 19.74 -69.96
CA VAL A 626 -8.83 18.36 -69.78
C VAL A 626 -7.32 18.24 -69.92
N SER A 627 -6.72 17.54 -68.97
CA SER A 627 -5.33 17.12 -69.05
C SER A 627 -5.23 15.58 -68.93
N THR A 628 -4.93 14.92 -70.04
CA THR A 628 -4.78 13.46 -70.15
C THR A 628 -3.45 13.07 -70.79
N LYS A 629 -3.00 11.81 -70.60
CA LYS A 629 -1.86 11.17 -71.31
C LYS A 629 -0.60 12.06 -71.33
N ARG A 630 -0.10 12.46 -70.14
CA ARG A 630 1.15 13.22 -70.01
C ARG A 630 2.36 12.31 -70.24
N GLU A 631 3.45 12.84 -70.74
CA GLU A 631 4.66 12.05 -71.03
C GLU A 631 5.28 11.45 -69.78
N ARG A 632 5.18 12.17 -68.65
CA ARG A 632 5.69 11.77 -67.32
C ARG A 632 4.77 12.21 -66.20
N SER A 633 5.02 11.71 -65.00
CA SER A 633 4.40 12.24 -63.78
C SER A 633 4.84 13.70 -63.58
N VAL A 634 3.91 14.59 -63.26
CA VAL A 634 4.16 16.02 -63.08
C VAL A 634 3.65 16.49 -61.74
N SER A 635 4.05 17.67 -61.28
CA SER A 635 3.48 18.25 -60.07
C SER A 635 1.97 18.52 -60.21
N LEU A 636 1.26 18.57 -59.08
CA LEU A 636 -0.18 18.88 -59.10
C LEU A 636 -0.42 20.24 -59.76
N GLU A 637 0.39 21.24 -59.52
CA GLU A 637 0.28 22.58 -60.09
C GLU A 637 0.44 22.56 -61.64
N GLN A 638 1.44 21.84 -62.14
CA GLN A 638 1.65 21.69 -63.59
C GLN A 638 0.47 20.95 -64.23
N ALA A 639 -0.03 19.91 -63.60
CA ALA A 639 -1.17 19.16 -64.13
C ALA A 639 -2.48 19.95 -64.15
N LEU A 640 -2.73 20.78 -63.15
CA LEU A 640 -3.86 21.71 -63.10
C LEU A 640 -3.72 22.84 -64.13
N HIS A 641 -2.51 23.40 -64.30
CA HIS A 641 -2.23 24.43 -65.32
C HIS A 641 -2.51 23.94 -66.72
N LEU A 642 -2.09 22.72 -67.07
CA LEU A 642 -2.40 22.12 -68.39
C LEU A 642 -3.91 21.95 -68.61
N ALA A 643 -4.67 21.58 -67.60
CA ALA A 643 -6.13 21.46 -67.70
C ALA A 643 -6.83 22.87 -67.80
N ASP A 644 -6.29 23.87 -67.10
CA ASP A 644 -6.79 25.23 -67.15
C ASP A 644 -6.51 25.90 -68.49
N GLU A 645 -5.31 25.70 -69.08
CA GLU A 645 -4.99 26.18 -70.45
C GLU A 645 -5.93 25.59 -71.50
N ASP A 646 -6.23 24.27 -71.42
CA ASP A 646 -7.19 23.64 -72.32
C ASP A 646 -8.61 24.20 -72.13
N MET A 647 -9.03 24.45 -70.89
CA MET A 647 -10.29 25.10 -70.55
C MET A 647 -10.38 26.53 -71.13
N TYR A 648 -9.29 27.30 -71.00
CA TYR A 648 -9.24 28.67 -71.48
C TYR A 648 -9.28 28.72 -73.02
N SER A 649 -8.58 27.82 -73.73
CA SER A 649 -8.65 27.72 -75.20
C SER A 649 -10.07 27.34 -75.69
N SER A 650 -10.73 26.45 -74.98
CA SER A 650 -12.14 26.08 -75.28
C SER A 650 -13.12 27.24 -75.02
N LYS A 651 -12.87 28.07 -74.01
CA LYS A 651 -13.61 29.32 -73.73
C LYS A 651 -13.46 30.36 -74.87
N GLN A 652 -12.28 30.49 -75.44
CA GLN A 652 -12.04 31.44 -76.56
C GLN A 652 -12.70 30.98 -77.87
N ALA A 653 -12.62 29.68 -78.19
CA ALA A 653 -13.25 29.11 -79.41
C ALA A 653 -14.77 29.25 -79.37
N SER A 654 -15.42 29.12 -78.23
CA SER A 654 -16.85 29.32 -78.06
C SER A 654 -17.30 30.82 -78.16
N ARG A 655 -16.37 31.76 -77.87
CA ARG A 655 -16.65 33.22 -78.06
C ARG A 655 -16.56 33.68 -79.50
N THR A 656 -15.75 33.06 -80.33
CA THR A 656 -15.54 33.39 -81.72
C THR A 656 -16.63 32.85 -82.63
N SER A 657 -17.42 31.90 -82.20
CA SER A 657 -18.54 31.30 -82.99
C SER A 657 -19.89 32.04 -82.84
N VAL A 658 -19.93 33.16 -82.16
CA VAL A 658 -21.18 33.98 -81.95
C VAL A 658 -20.94 35.43 -82.37
N GLU A 659 -20.44 35.69 -83.56
CA GLU A 659 -20.62 36.94 -84.29
C GLU A 659 -21.46 36.73 -85.56
N PRO A 660 -22.67 37.23 -85.66
CA PRO A 660 -23.38 37.30 -86.95
C PRO A 660 -22.82 38.49 -87.74
N ASN A 661 -22.31 38.19 -88.88
CA ASN A 661 -21.91 39.15 -89.90
C ASN A 661 -23.03 40.15 -90.22
N PRO A 662 -22.84 41.46 -90.12
CA PRO A 662 -23.79 42.42 -90.66
C PRO A 662 -23.30 42.82 -92.07
N CYS A 663 -23.99 42.31 -93.12
CA CYS A 663 -23.91 42.98 -94.40
C CYS A 663 -25.18 42.92 -95.18
N MET A 664 -25.63 44.10 -95.55
CA MET A 664 -26.32 44.53 -96.72
C MET A 664 -27.80 44.15 -96.96
N SER A 665 -28.67 45.06 -96.83
CA SER A 665 -29.16 46.14 -97.63
C SER A 665 -30.46 46.62 -97.11
#